data_b98c783c5f265efe9be4f66d7b5b7dd7
#
_entry.id   b98c783c5f265efe9be4f66d7b5b7dd7
#
_cell.length_a   1.000
_cell.length_b   1.000
_cell.length_c   1.000
_cell.angle_alpha   90.00
_cell.angle_beta   90.00
_cell.angle_gamma   90.00
#
_symmetry.space_group_name_H-M   'P 1'
#
loop_
_entity.id
_entity.type
_entity.pdbx_description
1 polymer ?
#
loop_
_entity_poly.entity_id
_entity_poly.type
_entity_poly.pdbx_seq_one_letter_code
_entity_poly.pdbx_strand_id
1 'polypeptide(L)'
;STYAFPWNMTLGAISDNKLVEQVGKQIGLHNKRLGVHINFAPDVDINVNPENPIIGNRSFGEDRDNVTDKSVAFIRGMQGAGVLGSAKHFPGHGDTNQDSHKTLPTIPFSRKRLDSIEMYPYKKVIDAGIASIMVAHLNVPALDDRPGYPTSLSKKVVTDILKDSLGYQGLIFTDALNMKGASNYDAPGEIDLAAFNAGNDILLMSENVPKAIAKIEEAYNKGEITEKRLSRSVKKILFAKFKAGLNNYEPIELQNLYEDLNKPEDEVVYRKAMASALTVLKNDQAILPVKNIEDKKIAYVELGDDSGAPFYNALKKYAEITKIEAASASEYSTKLEAFNYVIIGFHRSNDNPWKSYKFTAREIEIIERIAAAKPTVLDVFVRPYALFDLEQTTNLEGIVMSYQNSAIAQGLSAQLIFGAIEAKGKLPVSVGEDFKINTSYEIGTLRRLKYGIPEEEGMDSEELKGIDDLMKEGLTDVMFPGGQVLVARHGKVIYEKAFGYHTYTKKQPVQLDDVYDLASMTKILATLPMLMKRYDEGKFKLDDKLGTLLPVLQGSNKQNITVKEVLSHYGRLKPWIPFYTATFDDSGKLSKKYYRTRPEENFSLKVAEDLYLRNDYPDSIVKIIADSDLLSRRVYKYSDLSYFLFKEYLENTGGKDLDHLTQENYYQSLGAHTMGYKPLSRFAKSKIVPSENDTYWRMQQVHGYVHDMGAAMEDNIGGHAGLFSNANDVAKMMQMYLQNGYYGGKRYFSKETMNAFNTCYYCKDDVRRGVGFDKPQLGTVGPTCGCVSRESFGHSGFTGTLTWADPESGIIYVFLSNRTFPTADNRKLISSDLRTRIQEVIENAVIP
;
A
#
# COMPACT_ATOMS: atom_id res chain seq x y z
N SER A 1 -20.83 -9.23 -8.09
CA SER A 1 -19.94 -10.37 -7.78
C SER A 1 -19.51 -10.34 -6.33
N THR A 2 -19.07 -11.47 -5.79
CA THR A 2 -18.46 -11.56 -4.47
C THR A 2 -17.03 -11.04 -4.51
N TYR A 3 -16.48 -10.59 -3.39
CA TYR A 3 -15.07 -10.28 -3.24
C TYR A 3 -14.21 -11.53 -3.56
N ALA A 4 -13.18 -11.36 -4.39
CA ALA A 4 -12.31 -12.45 -4.81
C ALA A 4 -11.08 -12.55 -3.90
N PHE A 5 -10.92 -13.66 -3.19
CA PHE A 5 -9.76 -13.93 -2.34
C PHE A 5 -8.58 -14.50 -3.14
N PRO A 6 -7.34 -14.52 -2.56
CA PRO A 6 -6.18 -15.04 -3.25
C PRO A 6 -6.34 -16.52 -3.62
N TRP A 7 -5.66 -16.94 -4.69
CA TRP A 7 -5.61 -18.36 -5.09
C TRP A 7 -4.99 -19.24 -4.03
N ASN A 8 -5.36 -20.52 -4.00
CA ASN A 8 -4.79 -21.48 -3.05
C ASN A 8 -3.26 -21.57 -3.15
N MET A 9 -2.69 -21.51 -4.36
CA MET A 9 -1.23 -21.46 -4.54
C MET A 9 -0.59 -20.28 -3.82
N THR A 10 -1.23 -19.10 -3.87
CA THR A 10 -0.80 -17.91 -3.12
C THR A 10 -0.93 -18.13 -1.62
N LEU A 11 -2.07 -18.69 -1.18
CA LEU A 11 -2.30 -19.03 0.23
C LEU A 11 -1.31 -20.10 0.72
N GLY A 12 -0.84 -20.97 -0.18
CA GLY A 12 0.19 -21.96 0.08
C GLY A 12 1.51 -21.38 0.58
N ALA A 13 1.83 -20.18 0.17
CA ALA A 13 3.06 -19.47 0.59
C ALA A 13 2.98 -18.88 2.01
N ILE A 14 1.80 -18.77 2.61
CA ILE A 14 1.60 -18.16 3.93
C ILE A 14 2.06 -19.12 5.03
N SER A 15 2.80 -18.62 6.01
CA SER A 15 3.24 -19.44 7.16
C SER A 15 2.18 -19.51 8.28
N ASP A 16 1.31 -18.50 8.43
CA ASP A 16 0.26 -18.47 9.47
C ASP A 16 -1.06 -19.06 8.96
N ASN A 17 -1.36 -20.30 9.36
CA ASN A 17 -2.59 -20.98 8.97
C ASN A 17 -3.88 -20.33 9.54
N LYS A 18 -3.80 -19.49 10.59
CA LYS A 18 -4.97 -18.74 11.07
C LYS A 18 -5.48 -17.75 10.02
N LEU A 19 -4.59 -17.21 9.21
CA LEU A 19 -4.98 -16.30 8.13
C LEU A 19 -5.72 -17.06 7.01
N VAL A 20 -5.30 -18.29 6.70
CA VAL A 20 -6.02 -19.18 5.77
C VAL A 20 -7.41 -19.56 6.31
N GLU A 21 -7.52 -19.78 7.63
CA GLU A 21 -8.81 -19.98 8.31
C GLU A 21 -9.72 -18.75 8.16
N GLN A 22 -9.18 -17.54 8.31
CA GLN A 22 -9.93 -16.28 8.08
C GLN A 22 -10.44 -16.17 6.64
N VAL A 23 -9.60 -16.49 5.64
CA VAL A 23 -10.04 -16.53 4.24
C VAL A 23 -11.18 -17.53 4.04
N GLY A 24 -11.04 -18.75 4.56
CA GLY A 24 -12.10 -19.75 4.52
C GLY A 24 -13.40 -19.26 5.19
N LYS A 25 -13.30 -18.55 6.31
CA LYS A 25 -14.44 -17.94 7.02
C LYS A 25 -15.15 -16.89 6.16
N GLN A 26 -14.42 -15.97 5.52
CA GLN A 26 -15.04 -14.94 4.67
C GLN A 26 -15.75 -15.56 3.47
N ILE A 27 -15.12 -16.52 2.80
CA ILE A 27 -15.74 -17.29 1.71
C ILE A 27 -17.01 -17.98 2.20
N GLY A 28 -16.98 -18.58 3.41
CA GLY A 28 -18.15 -19.19 4.05
C GLY A 28 -19.28 -18.18 4.31
N LEU A 29 -18.97 -17.00 4.82
CA LEU A 29 -19.94 -15.92 5.06
C LEU A 29 -20.59 -15.45 3.76
N HIS A 30 -19.82 -15.28 2.68
CA HIS A 30 -20.35 -14.94 1.36
C HIS A 30 -21.28 -16.03 0.82
N ASN A 31 -20.88 -17.30 0.91
CA ASN A 31 -21.72 -18.43 0.50
C ASN A 31 -23.04 -18.45 1.28
N LYS A 32 -22.98 -18.29 2.61
CA LYS A 32 -24.17 -18.24 3.47
C LYS A 32 -25.08 -17.07 3.09
N ARG A 33 -24.52 -15.89 2.84
CA ARG A 33 -25.26 -14.70 2.42
C ARG A 33 -25.98 -14.89 1.08
N LEU A 34 -25.41 -15.72 0.20
CA LEU A 34 -25.98 -16.11 -1.10
C LEU A 34 -26.94 -17.32 -1.00
N GLY A 35 -27.16 -17.89 0.17
CA GLY A 35 -27.97 -19.09 0.33
C GLY A 35 -27.32 -20.38 -0.17
N VAL A 36 -25.99 -20.39 -0.33
CA VAL A 36 -25.22 -21.59 -0.71
C VAL A 36 -24.92 -22.41 0.53
N HIS A 37 -25.33 -23.67 0.55
CA HIS A 37 -25.24 -24.55 1.70
C HIS A 37 -23.98 -25.42 1.71
N ILE A 38 -23.49 -25.77 0.53
CA ILE A 38 -22.27 -26.59 0.34
C ILE A 38 -21.39 -25.91 -0.69
N ASN A 39 -20.09 -25.71 -0.34
CA ASN A 39 -19.09 -25.27 -1.26
C ASN A 39 -18.13 -26.43 -1.61
N PHE A 40 -17.89 -26.68 -2.90
CA PHE A 40 -16.94 -27.69 -3.36
C PHE A 40 -15.49 -27.23 -3.25
N ALA A 41 -15.11 -26.90 -2.01
CA ALA A 41 -13.78 -26.45 -1.59
C ALA A 41 -13.47 -27.01 -0.19
N PRO A 42 -12.19 -27.11 0.16
CA PRO A 42 -11.00 -26.81 -0.62
C PRO A 42 -10.60 -27.93 -1.60
N ASP A 43 -9.73 -27.55 -2.54
CA ASP A 43 -8.95 -28.49 -3.31
C ASP A 43 -7.78 -28.97 -2.43
N VAL A 44 -7.74 -30.27 -2.11
CA VAL A 44 -6.73 -30.86 -1.24
C VAL A 44 -5.67 -31.67 -2.03
N ASP A 45 -5.72 -31.59 -3.36
CA ASP A 45 -4.77 -32.24 -4.25
C ASP A 45 -3.38 -31.66 -4.05
N ILE A 46 -2.38 -32.51 -3.92
CA ILE A 46 -0.98 -32.12 -3.81
C ILE A 46 -0.41 -31.96 -5.21
N ASN A 47 -0.08 -30.73 -5.63
CA ASN A 47 0.34 -30.44 -6.99
C ASN A 47 1.80 -30.80 -7.24
N VAL A 48 2.10 -32.10 -7.28
CA VAL A 48 3.47 -32.63 -7.51
C VAL A 48 3.93 -32.40 -8.95
N ASN A 49 2.98 -32.41 -9.89
CA ASN A 49 3.28 -32.23 -11.32
C ASN A 49 3.05 -30.75 -11.72
N PRO A 50 4.11 -29.99 -12.04
CA PRO A 50 3.97 -28.61 -12.48
C PRO A 50 3.20 -28.44 -13.81
N GLU A 51 3.16 -29.50 -14.63
CA GLU A 51 2.42 -29.51 -15.91
C GLU A 51 0.95 -29.91 -15.75
N ASN A 52 0.48 -30.12 -14.52
CA ASN A 52 -0.92 -30.49 -14.28
C ASN A 52 -1.86 -29.40 -14.83
N PRO A 53 -2.69 -29.73 -15.85
CA PRO A 53 -3.52 -28.71 -16.52
C PRO A 53 -4.74 -28.28 -15.72
N ILE A 54 -5.11 -29.02 -14.66
CA ILE A 54 -6.38 -28.87 -13.94
C ILE A 54 -6.18 -28.32 -12.51
N ILE A 55 -5.20 -28.81 -11.79
CA ILE A 55 -5.00 -28.45 -10.37
C ILE A 55 -4.23 -27.14 -10.27
N GLY A 56 -2.93 -27.10 -10.56
CA GLY A 56 -2.16 -25.87 -10.60
C GLY A 56 -2.44 -24.91 -9.44
N ASN A 57 -2.90 -23.69 -9.74
CA ASN A 57 -3.22 -22.66 -8.75
C ASN A 57 -4.36 -23.02 -7.77
N ARG A 58 -5.09 -24.10 -8.02
CA ARG A 58 -6.18 -24.54 -7.13
C ARG A 58 -5.65 -25.29 -5.91
N SER A 59 -4.41 -25.85 -5.98
CA SER A 59 -3.71 -26.48 -4.87
C SER A 59 -2.98 -25.44 -4.00
N PHE A 60 -2.80 -25.76 -2.72
CA PHE A 60 -1.92 -25.01 -1.81
C PHE A 60 -0.42 -25.28 -2.03
N GLY A 61 -0.04 -26.16 -2.97
CA GLY A 61 1.35 -26.45 -3.33
C GLY A 61 1.65 -27.93 -3.49
N GLU A 62 2.94 -28.28 -3.38
CA GLU A 62 3.44 -29.66 -3.58
C GLU A 62 3.82 -30.38 -2.27
N ASP A 63 3.95 -29.64 -1.15
CA ASP A 63 4.21 -30.25 0.15
C ASP A 63 2.92 -30.78 0.78
N ARG A 64 2.88 -32.08 1.03
CA ARG A 64 1.69 -32.77 1.54
C ARG A 64 1.25 -32.24 2.91
N ASP A 65 2.20 -31.91 3.79
CA ASP A 65 1.88 -31.46 5.15
C ASP A 65 1.36 -30.01 5.10
N ASN A 66 2.01 -29.14 4.32
CA ASN A 66 1.54 -27.77 4.08
C ASN A 66 0.14 -27.74 3.43
N VAL A 67 -0.08 -28.53 2.35
CA VAL A 67 -1.40 -28.63 1.68
C VAL A 67 -2.46 -29.10 2.68
N THR A 68 -2.13 -30.11 3.48
CA THR A 68 -3.04 -30.67 4.48
C THR A 68 -3.41 -29.65 5.56
N ASP A 69 -2.44 -28.99 6.17
CA ASP A 69 -2.65 -28.03 7.25
C ASP A 69 -3.48 -26.82 6.79
N LYS A 70 -3.20 -26.31 5.58
CA LYS A 70 -3.98 -25.23 4.97
C LYS A 70 -5.40 -25.67 4.63
N SER A 71 -5.57 -26.88 4.12
CA SER A 71 -6.90 -27.44 3.85
C SER A 71 -7.72 -27.54 5.12
N VAL A 72 -7.13 -28.03 6.21
CA VAL A 72 -7.79 -28.11 7.52
C VAL A 72 -8.17 -26.71 8.05
N ALA A 73 -7.26 -25.74 7.94
CA ALA A 73 -7.54 -24.36 8.36
C ALA A 73 -8.70 -23.74 7.54
N PHE A 74 -8.65 -23.89 6.22
CA PHE A 74 -9.69 -23.39 5.31
C PHE A 74 -11.07 -24.03 5.64
N ILE A 75 -11.10 -25.35 5.84
CA ILE A 75 -12.33 -26.08 6.22
C ILE A 75 -12.90 -25.56 7.54
N ARG A 76 -12.06 -25.37 8.55
CA ARG A 76 -12.49 -24.84 9.85
C ARG A 76 -13.14 -23.46 9.72
N GLY A 77 -12.51 -22.57 8.95
CA GLY A 77 -13.06 -21.23 8.70
C GLY A 77 -14.41 -21.30 8.01
N MET A 78 -14.50 -22.00 6.88
CA MET A 78 -15.73 -22.11 6.08
C MET A 78 -16.87 -22.83 6.81
N GLN A 79 -16.59 -23.96 7.44
CA GLN A 79 -17.60 -24.69 8.20
C GLN A 79 -18.00 -23.96 9.49
N GLY A 80 -17.05 -23.21 10.10
CA GLY A 80 -17.33 -22.31 11.21
C GLY A 80 -18.30 -21.17 10.87
N ALA A 81 -18.36 -20.75 9.60
CA ALA A 81 -19.35 -19.81 9.08
C ALA A 81 -20.72 -20.45 8.78
N GLY A 82 -20.84 -21.79 8.90
CA GLY A 82 -22.09 -22.53 8.70
C GLY A 82 -22.31 -23.06 7.29
N VAL A 83 -21.27 -23.09 6.43
CA VAL A 83 -21.31 -23.66 5.08
C VAL A 83 -20.54 -24.99 5.06
N LEU A 84 -21.14 -26.03 4.51
CA LEU A 84 -20.52 -27.34 4.44
C LEU A 84 -19.41 -27.37 3.38
N GLY A 85 -18.22 -27.83 3.76
CA GLY A 85 -17.08 -27.99 2.84
C GLY A 85 -17.08 -29.31 2.10
N SER A 86 -16.37 -29.38 0.97
CA SER A 86 -16.13 -30.61 0.21
C SER A 86 -14.68 -30.74 -0.20
N ALA A 87 -13.96 -31.65 0.42
CA ALA A 87 -12.58 -31.95 0.03
C ALA A 87 -12.53 -32.71 -1.31
N LYS A 88 -11.66 -32.27 -2.23
CA LYS A 88 -11.59 -32.86 -3.58
C LYS A 88 -10.15 -32.83 -4.12
N HIS A 89 -9.81 -33.74 -5.05
CA HIS A 89 -10.63 -34.74 -5.73
C HIS A 89 -10.14 -36.17 -5.33
N PHE A 90 -10.87 -36.88 -4.47
CA PHE A 90 -10.46 -38.19 -3.98
C PHE A 90 -10.29 -39.19 -5.14
N PRO A 91 -9.25 -40.03 -5.20
CA PRO A 91 -8.22 -40.25 -4.19
C PRO A 91 -6.99 -39.32 -4.30
N GLY A 92 -6.99 -38.29 -5.16
CA GLY A 92 -5.96 -37.29 -5.42
C GLY A 92 -5.70 -37.14 -6.91
N HIS A 93 -5.74 -35.91 -7.39
CA HIS A 93 -5.62 -35.54 -8.81
C HIS A 93 -4.35 -34.69 -9.10
N GLY A 94 -3.50 -34.48 -8.08
CA GLY A 94 -2.38 -33.52 -8.16
C GLY A 94 -1.21 -33.95 -9.04
N ASP A 95 -1.04 -35.25 -9.34
CA ASP A 95 0.05 -35.79 -10.15
C ASP A 95 -0.49 -36.39 -11.44
N THR A 96 -1.30 -35.62 -12.19
CA THR A 96 -1.80 -36.01 -13.52
C THR A 96 -1.33 -35.02 -14.58
N ASN A 97 -1.16 -35.51 -15.81
CA ASN A 97 -0.83 -34.68 -16.98
C ASN A 97 -1.99 -34.55 -17.99
N GLN A 98 -3.18 -35.00 -17.62
CA GLN A 98 -4.36 -35.04 -18.48
C GLN A 98 -5.57 -34.40 -17.79
N ASP A 99 -6.46 -33.83 -18.60
CA ASP A 99 -7.69 -33.18 -18.21
C ASP A 99 -8.84 -34.19 -18.10
N SER A 100 -9.36 -34.42 -16.88
CA SER A 100 -10.48 -35.33 -16.62
C SER A 100 -11.80 -34.88 -17.28
N HIS A 101 -11.93 -33.62 -17.70
CA HIS A 101 -13.06 -33.16 -18.50
C HIS A 101 -13.03 -33.71 -19.93
N LYS A 102 -11.85 -34.09 -20.44
CA LYS A 102 -11.64 -34.53 -21.83
C LYS A 102 -11.31 -36.00 -21.96
N THR A 103 -10.67 -36.59 -20.95
CA THR A 103 -10.19 -38.00 -20.96
C THR A 103 -10.34 -38.61 -19.56
N LEU A 104 -10.00 -39.88 -19.41
CA LEU A 104 -9.86 -40.54 -18.13
C LEU A 104 -8.37 -40.58 -17.75
N PRO A 105 -7.87 -39.66 -16.88
CA PRO A 105 -6.44 -39.69 -16.51
C PRO A 105 -6.09 -40.94 -15.73
N THR A 106 -4.88 -41.45 -15.97
CA THR A 106 -4.34 -42.62 -15.28
C THR A 106 -3.28 -42.21 -14.26
N ILE A 107 -3.42 -42.71 -13.04
CA ILE A 107 -2.42 -42.58 -11.97
C ILE A 107 -1.74 -43.94 -11.79
N PRO A 108 -0.54 -44.14 -12.30
CA PRO A 108 0.11 -45.45 -12.36
C PRO A 108 0.96 -45.78 -11.12
N PHE A 109 0.70 -45.14 -10.00
CA PHE A 109 1.51 -45.28 -8.80
C PHE A 109 1.12 -46.49 -7.95
N SER A 110 2.11 -46.95 -7.15
CA SER A 110 1.86 -48.00 -6.18
C SER A 110 0.93 -47.57 -5.04
N ARG A 111 0.24 -48.50 -4.44
CA ARG A 111 -0.61 -48.27 -3.28
C ARG A 111 0.12 -47.54 -2.17
N LYS A 112 1.37 -47.88 -1.88
CA LYS A 112 2.20 -47.22 -0.86
C LYS A 112 2.41 -45.74 -1.16
N ARG A 113 2.66 -45.39 -2.42
CA ARG A 113 2.79 -43.98 -2.86
C ARG A 113 1.46 -43.24 -2.68
N LEU A 114 0.35 -43.82 -3.16
CA LEU A 114 -0.98 -43.21 -3.02
C LEU A 114 -1.36 -42.94 -1.56
N ASP A 115 -1.08 -43.86 -0.64
CA ASP A 115 -1.34 -43.72 0.79
C ASP A 115 -0.48 -42.61 1.44
N SER A 116 0.73 -42.39 0.94
CA SER A 116 1.71 -41.47 1.52
C SER A 116 1.64 -40.07 0.96
N ILE A 117 1.07 -39.86 -0.22
CA ILE A 117 0.98 -38.56 -0.91
C ILE A 117 -0.50 -38.25 -1.23
N GLU A 118 -1.05 -38.88 -2.26
CA GLU A 118 -2.34 -38.51 -2.83
C GLU A 118 -3.49 -38.57 -1.81
N MET A 119 -3.56 -39.68 -1.04
CA MET A 119 -4.62 -39.88 -0.02
C MET A 119 -4.26 -39.36 1.38
N TYR A 120 -3.04 -38.88 1.59
CA TYR A 120 -2.59 -38.40 2.91
C TYR A 120 -3.45 -37.26 3.45
N PRO A 121 -3.80 -36.20 2.69
CA PRO A 121 -4.62 -35.11 3.21
C PRO A 121 -6.00 -35.57 3.68
N TYR A 122 -6.59 -36.58 3.03
CA TYR A 122 -7.93 -37.03 3.35
C TYR A 122 -8.06 -37.57 4.78
N LYS A 123 -7.04 -38.26 5.29
CA LYS A 123 -7.03 -38.73 6.69
C LYS A 123 -7.20 -37.57 7.66
N LYS A 124 -6.46 -36.48 7.42
CA LYS A 124 -6.48 -35.30 8.30
C LYS A 124 -7.73 -34.45 8.18
N VAL A 125 -8.25 -34.26 6.95
CA VAL A 125 -9.50 -33.52 6.78
C VAL A 125 -10.71 -34.29 7.29
N ILE A 126 -10.69 -35.63 7.27
CA ILE A 126 -11.69 -36.49 7.89
C ILE A 126 -11.65 -36.29 9.41
N ASP A 127 -10.47 -36.36 10.03
CA ASP A 127 -10.27 -36.09 11.46
C ASP A 127 -10.71 -34.67 11.85
N ALA A 128 -10.54 -33.68 10.96
CA ALA A 128 -11.01 -32.32 11.16
C ALA A 128 -12.51 -32.12 10.94
N GLY A 129 -13.25 -33.17 10.56
CA GLY A 129 -14.70 -33.13 10.43
C GLY A 129 -15.23 -32.55 9.13
N ILE A 130 -14.54 -32.79 8.00
CA ILE A 130 -15.04 -32.37 6.67
C ILE A 130 -16.44 -32.96 6.40
N ALA A 131 -17.36 -32.11 5.96
CA ALA A 131 -18.75 -32.48 5.76
C ALA A 131 -19.00 -33.33 4.52
N SER A 132 -18.25 -33.10 3.45
CA SER A 132 -18.36 -33.90 2.23
C SER A 132 -17.01 -34.15 1.54
N ILE A 133 -16.95 -35.19 0.73
CA ILE A 133 -15.80 -35.51 -0.12
C ILE A 133 -16.31 -35.77 -1.55
N MET A 134 -15.62 -35.21 -2.53
CA MET A 134 -15.88 -35.43 -3.95
C MET A 134 -14.91 -36.43 -4.52
N VAL A 135 -15.43 -37.47 -5.18
CA VAL A 135 -14.64 -38.53 -5.81
C VAL A 135 -14.42 -38.24 -7.29
N ALA A 136 -13.17 -38.19 -7.70
CA ALA A 136 -12.77 -37.90 -9.06
C ALA A 136 -13.07 -39.02 -10.05
N HIS A 137 -13.00 -38.69 -11.35
CA HIS A 137 -12.95 -39.68 -12.45
C HIS A 137 -11.50 -39.93 -12.83
N LEU A 138 -10.88 -40.96 -12.22
CA LEU A 138 -9.49 -41.32 -12.46
C LEU A 138 -9.39 -42.83 -12.68
N ASN A 139 -8.44 -43.28 -13.52
CA ASN A 139 -8.05 -44.67 -13.60
C ASN A 139 -6.86 -44.90 -12.66
N VAL A 140 -7.02 -45.69 -11.59
CA VAL A 140 -5.98 -45.94 -10.59
C VAL A 140 -5.80 -47.45 -10.41
N PRO A 141 -5.00 -48.12 -11.23
CA PRO A 141 -4.87 -49.59 -11.23
C PRO A 141 -4.49 -50.19 -9.89
N ALA A 142 -3.73 -49.49 -9.06
CA ALA A 142 -3.36 -49.96 -7.71
C ALA A 142 -4.53 -49.96 -6.70
N LEU A 143 -5.64 -49.27 -6.99
CA LEU A 143 -6.84 -49.22 -6.16
C LEU A 143 -7.96 -50.09 -6.76
N ASP A 144 -8.08 -50.13 -8.08
CA ASP A 144 -9.01 -50.98 -8.81
C ASP A 144 -8.34 -51.46 -10.11
N ASP A 145 -8.07 -52.74 -10.24
CA ASP A 145 -7.31 -53.35 -11.30
C ASP A 145 -8.09 -53.55 -12.62
N ARG A 146 -9.38 -53.10 -12.65
CA ARG A 146 -10.16 -53.12 -13.90
C ARG A 146 -9.64 -52.03 -14.85
N PRO A 147 -9.21 -52.43 -16.09
CA PRO A 147 -8.64 -51.47 -17.03
C PRO A 147 -9.64 -50.31 -17.35
N GLY A 148 -9.18 -49.09 -17.26
CA GLY A 148 -9.97 -47.91 -17.63
C GLY A 148 -11.26 -47.72 -16.78
N TYR A 149 -11.30 -48.22 -15.55
CA TYR A 149 -12.47 -48.10 -14.69
C TYR A 149 -12.37 -46.86 -13.80
N PRO A 150 -13.34 -45.89 -13.88
CA PRO A 150 -13.26 -44.65 -13.11
C PRO A 150 -13.40 -44.89 -11.61
N THR A 151 -12.58 -44.23 -10.82
CA THR A 151 -12.60 -44.32 -9.35
C THR A 151 -13.97 -43.97 -8.75
N SER A 152 -14.71 -43.01 -9.32
CA SER A 152 -16.08 -42.63 -8.89
C SER A 152 -17.11 -43.76 -9.08
N LEU A 153 -16.88 -44.70 -9.96
CA LEU A 153 -17.72 -45.86 -10.21
C LEU A 153 -17.26 -47.09 -9.43
N SER A 154 -16.09 -47.02 -8.77
CA SER A 154 -15.45 -48.16 -8.11
C SER A 154 -15.88 -48.34 -6.67
N LYS A 155 -16.53 -49.50 -6.40
CA LYS A 155 -16.84 -49.89 -5.03
C LYS A 155 -15.59 -50.03 -4.16
N LYS A 156 -14.49 -50.59 -4.73
CA LYS A 156 -13.21 -50.73 -4.04
C LYS A 156 -12.72 -49.35 -3.53
N VAL A 157 -12.86 -48.29 -4.33
CA VAL A 157 -12.39 -46.94 -4.00
C VAL A 157 -13.35 -46.23 -3.05
N VAL A 158 -14.65 -46.20 -3.40
CA VAL A 158 -15.63 -45.38 -2.66
C VAL A 158 -16.07 -46.06 -1.35
N THR A 159 -16.29 -47.39 -1.38
CA THR A 159 -16.75 -48.10 -0.20
C THR A 159 -15.58 -48.66 0.60
N ASP A 160 -14.76 -49.55 0.01
CA ASP A 160 -13.82 -50.32 0.80
C ASP A 160 -12.65 -49.42 1.30
N ILE A 161 -12.21 -48.42 0.49
CA ILE A 161 -11.14 -47.50 0.91
C ILE A 161 -11.70 -46.29 1.65
N LEU A 162 -12.55 -45.44 1.03
CA LEU A 162 -12.97 -44.18 1.62
C LEU A 162 -13.86 -44.38 2.83
N LYS A 163 -14.91 -45.23 2.76
CA LYS A 163 -15.83 -45.45 3.88
C LYS A 163 -15.25 -46.37 4.95
N ASP A 164 -14.72 -47.53 4.54
CA ASP A 164 -14.38 -48.60 5.51
C ASP A 164 -12.95 -48.43 6.02
N SER A 165 -11.93 -48.25 5.13
CA SER A 165 -10.56 -48.13 5.55
C SER A 165 -10.22 -46.77 6.17
N LEU A 166 -10.66 -45.65 5.54
CA LEU A 166 -10.48 -44.28 6.07
C LEU A 166 -11.55 -43.86 7.08
N GLY A 167 -12.61 -44.66 7.27
CA GLY A 167 -13.68 -44.44 8.28
C GLY A 167 -14.62 -43.29 7.95
N TYR A 168 -14.69 -42.80 6.71
CA TYR A 168 -15.47 -41.61 6.37
C TYR A 168 -16.98 -41.85 6.43
N GLN A 169 -17.68 -41.00 7.19
CA GLN A 169 -19.13 -41.10 7.42
C GLN A 169 -19.94 -39.94 6.82
N GLY A 170 -19.29 -38.88 6.33
CA GLY A 170 -19.93 -37.71 5.71
C GLY A 170 -20.54 -37.99 4.35
N LEU A 171 -21.04 -36.93 3.67
CA LEU A 171 -21.57 -37.03 2.31
C LEU A 171 -20.47 -37.33 1.29
N ILE A 172 -20.78 -38.18 0.31
CA ILE A 172 -19.89 -38.47 -0.80
C ILE A 172 -20.56 -38.04 -2.10
N PHE A 173 -19.93 -37.10 -2.82
CA PHE A 173 -20.31 -36.65 -4.13
C PHE A 173 -19.50 -37.37 -5.20
N THR A 174 -20.08 -37.66 -6.35
CA THR A 174 -19.26 -37.85 -7.54
C THR A 174 -18.73 -36.51 -8.04
N ASP A 175 -17.64 -36.49 -8.78
CA ASP A 175 -17.41 -35.41 -9.71
C ASP A 175 -18.49 -35.41 -10.80
N ALA A 176 -18.54 -34.40 -11.68
CA ALA A 176 -19.64 -34.26 -12.64
C ALA A 176 -19.69 -35.44 -13.63
N LEU A 177 -20.75 -36.26 -13.58
CA LEU A 177 -20.90 -37.49 -14.36
C LEU A 177 -20.97 -37.27 -15.89
N ASN A 178 -21.22 -36.03 -16.33
CA ASN A 178 -21.16 -35.65 -17.74
C ASN A 178 -19.74 -35.40 -18.25
N MET A 179 -18.72 -35.44 -17.41
CA MET A 179 -17.32 -35.34 -17.80
C MET A 179 -16.89 -36.58 -18.58
N LYS A 180 -16.04 -36.41 -19.62
CA LYS A 180 -15.58 -37.52 -20.48
C LYS A 180 -14.84 -38.64 -19.73
N GLY A 181 -14.22 -38.31 -18.59
CA GLY A 181 -13.61 -39.29 -17.69
C GLY A 181 -14.60 -40.33 -17.12
N ALA A 182 -15.90 -39.99 -17.07
CA ALA A 182 -16.98 -40.93 -16.66
C ALA A 182 -17.89 -41.27 -17.84
N SER A 183 -18.41 -40.23 -18.56
CA SER A 183 -19.46 -40.42 -19.57
C SER A 183 -19.06 -41.28 -20.77
N ASN A 184 -17.78 -41.47 -21.02
CA ASN A 184 -17.31 -42.35 -22.08
C ASN A 184 -17.28 -43.83 -21.64
N TYR A 185 -17.52 -44.15 -20.37
CA TYR A 185 -17.41 -45.52 -19.87
C TYR A 185 -18.65 -46.37 -20.18
N ASP A 186 -19.85 -45.82 -20.00
CA ASP A 186 -21.11 -46.53 -20.23
C ASP A 186 -22.21 -45.55 -20.63
N ALA A 187 -23.41 -46.02 -20.91
CA ALA A 187 -24.58 -45.23 -21.27
C ALA A 187 -25.13 -44.39 -20.10
N PRO A 188 -25.75 -43.24 -20.37
CA PRO A 188 -26.45 -42.44 -19.36
C PRO A 188 -27.51 -43.28 -18.61
N GLY A 189 -27.49 -43.22 -17.28
CA GLY A 189 -28.30 -44.01 -16.39
C GLY A 189 -27.55 -45.25 -15.85
N GLU A 190 -26.78 -45.97 -16.67
CA GLU A 190 -25.91 -47.07 -16.22
C GLU A 190 -24.71 -46.54 -15.41
N ILE A 191 -24.13 -45.43 -15.83
CA ILE A 191 -23.07 -44.72 -15.08
C ILE A 191 -23.59 -44.26 -13.71
N ASP A 192 -24.80 -43.69 -13.69
CA ASP A 192 -25.46 -43.23 -12.45
C ASP A 192 -25.68 -44.39 -11.49
N LEU A 193 -26.21 -45.51 -11.98
CA LEU A 193 -26.42 -46.72 -11.20
C LEU A 193 -25.09 -47.28 -10.67
N ALA A 194 -24.04 -47.35 -11.54
CA ALA A 194 -22.72 -47.80 -11.14
C ALA A 194 -22.12 -46.89 -10.03
N ALA A 195 -22.23 -45.57 -10.19
CA ALA A 195 -21.78 -44.62 -9.17
C ALA A 195 -22.54 -44.76 -7.84
N PHE A 196 -23.85 -44.95 -7.90
CA PHE A 196 -24.66 -45.20 -6.67
C PHE A 196 -24.24 -46.50 -6.01
N ASN A 197 -24.07 -47.56 -6.76
CA ASN A 197 -23.65 -48.88 -6.26
C ASN A 197 -22.21 -48.89 -5.74
N ALA A 198 -21.32 -48.03 -6.29
CA ALA A 198 -19.99 -47.81 -5.73
C ALA A 198 -20.00 -47.25 -4.30
N GLY A 199 -21.05 -46.51 -3.96
CA GLY A 199 -21.23 -45.97 -2.59
C GLY A 199 -21.38 -44.45 -2.52
N ASN A 200 -21.41 -43.73 -3.62
CA ASN A 200 -21.67 -42.29 -3.61
C ASN A 200 -23.08 -41.99 -3.08
N ASP A 201 -23.24 -40.87 -2.39
CA ASP A 201 -24.54 -40.46 -1.80
C ASP A 201 -25.27 -39.47 -2.71
N ILE A 202 -24.52 -38.65 -3.48
CA ILE A 202 -25.04 -37.64 -4.41
C ILE A 202 -24.35 -37.77 -5.74
N LEU A 203 -25.13 -37.85 -6.82
CA LEU A 203 -24.71 -37.97 -8.20
C LEU A 203 -24.71 -36.57 -8.85
N LEU A 204 -23.54 -36.00 -9.14
CA LEU A 204 -23.45 -34.65 -9.66
C LEU A 204 -23.54 -34.62 -11.19
N MET A 205 -24.39 -33.73 -11.75
CA MET A 205 -24.48 -33.47 -13.19
C MET A 205 -24.68 -34.73 -14.04
N SER A 206 -25.67 -35.59 -13.67
CA SER A 206 -26.09 -36.71 -14.53
C SER A 206 -26.44 -36.25 -15.92
N GLU A 207 -25.99 -36.93 -16.97
CA GLU A 207 -26.35 -36.59 -18.35
C GLU A 207 -27.85 -36.76 -18.67
N ASN A 208 -28.52 -37.69 -17.94
CA ASN A 208 -29.96 -37.95 -18.14
C ASN A 208 -30.60 -38.39 -16.83
N VAL A 209 -31.04 -37.41 -16.03
CA VAL A 209 -31.66 -37.63 -14.71
C VAL A 209 -32.88 -38.57 -14.76
N PRO A 210 -33.85 -38.48 -15.72
CA PRO A 210 -34.93 -39.45 -15.81
C PRO A 210 -34.48 -40.89 -16.00
N LYS A 211 -33.47 -41.12 -16.87
CA LYS A 211 -32.92 -42.47 -17.05
C LYS A 211 -32.18 -42.97 -15.80
N ALA A 212 -31.42 -42.08 -15.12
CA ALA A 212 -30.76 -42.40 -13.86
C ALA A 212 -31.74 -42.87 -12.78
N ILE A 213 -32.83 -42.11 -12.62
CA ILE A 213 -33.94 -42.49 -11.68
C ILE A 213 -34.51 -43.85 -12.07
N ALA A 214 -34.90 -44.02 -13.34
CA ALA A 214 -35.50 -45.29 -13.79
C ALA A 214 -34.58 -46.51 -13.58
N LYS A 215 -33.27 -46.38 -13.82
CA LYS A 215 -32.29 -47.46 -13.60
C LYS A 215 -32.07 -47.77 -12.12
N ILE A 216 -32.01 -46.77 -11.27
CA ILE A 216 -31.86 -46.95 -9.82
C ILE A 216 -33.13 -47.57 -9.23
N GLU A 217 -34.33 -47.13 -9.68
CA GLU A 217 -35.61 -47.70 -9.26
C GLU A 217 -35.76 -49.16 -9.74
N GLU A 218 -35.40 -49.48 -10.99
CA GLU A 218 -35.37 -50.83 -11.51
C GLU A 218 -34.49 -51.76 -10.65
N ALA A 219 -33.25 -51.31 -10.35
CA ALA A 219 -32.30 -52.07 -9.54
C ALA A 219 -32.79 -52.24 -8.09
N TYR A 220 -33.48 -51.21 -7.52
CA TYR A 220 -34.11 -51.32 -6.21
C TYR A 220 -35.25 -52.38 -6.22
N ASN A 221 -36.13 -52.33 -7.17
CA ASN A 221 -37.27 -53.23 -7.30
C ASN A 221 -36.82 -54.71 -7.54
N LYS A 222 -35.68 -54.90 -8.20
CA LYS A 222 -35.01 -56.24 -8.35
C LYS A 222 -34.27 -56.72 -7.10
N GLY A 223 -34.13 -55.87 -6.09
CA GLY A 223 -33.38 -56.14 -4.88
C GLY A 223 -31.86 -56.09 -5.03
N GLU A 224 -31.35 -55.52 -6.13
CA GLU A 224 -29.94 -55.26 -6.38
C GLU A 224 -29.45 -54.09 -5.50
N ILE A 225 -30.33 -53.11 -5.21
CA ILE A 225 -30.12 -52.07 -4.24
C ILE A 225 -30.96 -52.40 -3.00
N THR A 226 -30.31 -52.52 -1.86
CA THR A 226 -31.03 -52.81 -0.59
C THR A 226 -31.62 -51.56 0.01
N GLU A 227 -32.76 -51.66 0.72
CA GLU A 227 -33.37 -50.62 1.53
C GLU A 227 -32.33 -49.95 2.47
N LYS A 228 -31.47 -50.77 3.09
CA LYS A 228 -30.40 -50.29 3.96
C LYS A 228 -29.42 -49.36 3.25
N ARG A 229 -29.09 -49.70 1.99
CA ARG A 229 -28.18 -48.86 1.18
C ARG A 229 -28.83 -47.52 0.83
N LEU A 230 -30.06 -47.53 0.35
CA LEU A 230 -30.82 -46.32 -0.03
C LEU A 230 -31.05 -45.42 1.18
N SER A 231 -31.64 -45.98 2.27
CA SER A 231 -31.93 -45.27 3.51
C SER A 231 -30.68 -44.61 4.10
N ARG A 232 -29.49 -45.22 4.00
CA ARG A 232 -28.24 -44.64 4.52
C ARG A 232 -27.90 -43.33 3.79
N SER A 233 -27.99 -43.29 2.47
CA SER A 233 -27.74 -42.08 1.70
C SER A 233 -28.79 -41.00 1.94
N VAL A 234 -30.07 -41.35 1.94
CA VAL A 234 -31.17 -40.42 2.24
C VAL A 234 -31.01 -39.80 3.65
N LYS A 235 -30.69 -40.60 4.65
CA LYS A 235 -30.46 -40.06 6.02
C LYS A 235 -29.28 -39.08 6.07
N LYS A 236 -28.19 -39.37 5.39
CA LYS A 236 -27.04 -38.43 5.31
C LYS A 236 -27.44 -37.08 4.64
N ILE A 237 -28.20 -37.16 3.55
CA ILE A 237 -28.69 -35.97 2.82
C ILE A 237 -29.63 -35.16 3.73
N LEU A 238 -30.61 -35.80 4.38
CA LEU A 238 -31.54 -35.13 5.29
C LEU A 238 -30.82 -34.51 6.48
N PHE A 239 -29.80 -35.19 7.01
CA PHE A 239 -28.99 -34.68 8.11
C PHE A 239 -28.14 -33.44 7.66
N ALA A 240 -27.59 -33.48 6.46
CA ALA A 240 -26.88 -32.33 5.89
C ALA A 240 -27.82 -31.13 5.67
N LYS A 241 -29.03 -31.38 5.15
CA LYS A 241 -30.09 -30.35 5.01
C LYS A 241 -30.47 -29.76 6.37
N PHE A 242 -30.62 -30.59 7.41
CA PHE A 242 -30.89 -30.14 8.77
C PHE A 242 -29.75 -29.27 9.32
N LYS A 243 -28.48 -29.72 9.17
CA LYS A 243 -27.32 -28.93 9.58
C LYS A 243 -27.22 -27.58 8.85
N ALA A 244 -27.63 -27.53 7.59
CA ALA A 244 -27.69 -26.32 6.79
C ALA A 244 -28.88 -25.39 7.15
N GLY A 245 -29.75 -25.80 8.10
CA GLY A 245 -30.90 -25.00 8.53
C GLY A 245 -32.12 -25.10 7.63
N LEU A 246 -32.13 -26.04 6.65
CA LEU A 246 -33.24 -26.17 5.69
C LEU A 246 -34.53 -26.71 6.26
N ASN A 247 -34.53 -27.14 7.52
CA ASN A 247 -35.76 -27.48 8.28
C ASN A 247 -36.55 -26.23 8.67
N ASN A 248 -35.92 -25.06 8.66
CA ASN A 248 -36.55 -23.75 8.87
C ASN A 248 -36.03 -22.81 7.76
N TYR A 249 -36.40 -23.11 6.51
CA TYR A 249 -35.90 -22.36 5.34
C TYR A 249 -36.44 -20.92 5.32
N GLU A 250 -35.54 -19.98 5.25
CA GLU A 250 -35.82 -18.56 5.01
C GLU A 250 -35.14 -18.11 3.72
N PRO A 251 -35.87 -17.40 2.83
CA PRO A 251 -35.26 -16.81 1.65
C PRO A 251 -34.16 -15.81 2.04
N ILE A 252 -33.17 -15.67 1.16
CA ILE A 252 -32.13 -14.65 1.38
C ILE A 252 -32.70 -13.23 1.21
N GLU A 253 -32.26 -12.32 2.08
CA GLU A 253 -32.54 -10.90 1.93
C GLU A 253 -31.74 -10.33 0.75
N LEU A 254 -32.41 -9.58 -0.15
CA LEU A 254 -31.77 -8.95 -1.31
C LEU A 254 -31.24 -7.54 -1.00
N GLN A 255 -31.75 -6.93 0.07
CA GLN A 255 -31.27 -5.61 0.51
C GLN A 255 -29.80 -5.69 0.93
N ASN A 256 -29.00 -4.70 0.52
CA ASN A 256 -27.55 -4.60 0.80
C ASN A 256 -26.73 -5.83 0.38
N LEU A 257 -27.23 -6.63 -0.58
CA LEU A 257 -26.56 -7.89 -0.98
C LEU A 257 -25.15 -7.63 -1.54
N TYR A 258 -24.99 -6.58 -2.34
CA TYR A 258 -23.69 -6.23 -2.93
C TYR A 258 -22.70 -5.76 -1.84
N GLU A 259 -23.14 -4.89 -0.98
CA GLU A 259 -22.36 -4.32 0.13
C GLU A 259 -21.91 -5.43 1.08
N ASP A 260 -22.83 -6.37 1.43
CA ASP A 260 -22.53 -7.51 2.32
C ASP A 260 -21.51 -8.49 1.73
N LEU A 261 -21.36 -8.52 0.41
CA LEU A 261 -20.42 -9.39 -0.31
C LEU A 261 -19.10 -8.69 -0.68
N ASN A 262 -18.95 -7.42 -0.34
CA ASN A 262 -17.78 -6.59 -0.65
C ASN A 262 -17.46 -5.64 0.52
N LYS A 263 -17.40 -6.17 1.71
CA LYS A 263 -17.11 -5.39 2.92
C LYS A 263 -15.63 -5.00 3.01
N PRO A 264 -15.30 -3.87 3.65
CA PRO A 264 -13.91 -3.50 3.91
C PRO A 264 -13.10 -4.60 4.63
N GLU A 265 -13.74 -5.37 5.53
CA GLU A 265 -13.11 -6.48 6.22
C GLU A 265 -12.62 -7.59 5.27
N ASP A 266 -13.29 -7.78 4.14
CA ASP A 266 -12.85 -8.72 3.11
C ASP A 266 -11.53 -8.25 2.50
N GLU A 267 -11.40 -6.94 2.21
CA GLU A 267 -10.16 -6.36 1.71
C GLU A 267 -9.05 -6.43 2.77
N VAL A 268 -9.33 -6.21 4.04
CA VAL A 268 -8.36 -6.38 5.13
C VAL A 268 -7.78 -7.79 5.13
N VAL A 269 -8.63 -8.82 5.03
CA VAL A 269 -8.20 -10.23 5.00
C VAL A 269 -7.39 -10.50 3.73
N TYR A 270 -7.84 -10.02 2.58
CA TYR A 270 -7.11 -10.15 1.31
C TYR A 270 -5.72 -9.52 1.38
N ARG A 271 -5.62 -8.26 1.83
CA ARG A 271 -4.35 -7.52 1.93
C ARG A 271 -3.38 -8.20 2.86
N LYS A 272 -3.84 -8.68 4.02
CA LYS A 272 -3.02 -9.45 4.98
C LYS A 272 -2.54 -10.76 4.36
N ALA A 273 -3.41 -11.48 3.65
CA ALA A 273 -3.06 -12.73 2.98
C ALA A 273 -2.01 -12.50 1.88
N MET A 274 -2.23 -11.51 1.01
CA MET A 274 -1.26 -11.16 -0.04
C MET A 274 0.09 -10.71 0.52
N ALA A 275 0.09 -9.81 1.52
CA ALA A 275 1.33 -9.34 2.15
C ALA A 275 2.12 -10.50 2.78
N SER A 276 1.41 -11.46 3.42
CA SER A 276 2.04 -12.64 4.05
C SER A 276 2.52 -13.67 3.04
N ALA A 277 1.99 -13.67 1.82
CA ALA A 277 2.37 -14.59 0.75
C ALA A 277 3.58 -14.10 -0.06
N LEU A 278 3.80 -12.78 -0.17
CA LEU A 278 4.92 -12.24 -0.94
C LEU A 278 6.23 -12.90 -0.54
N THR A 279 6.93 -13.46 -1.52
CA THR A 279 8.11 -14.30 -1.28
C THR A 279 9.31 -13.71 -2.01
N VAL A 280 10.42 -13.53 -1.31
CA VAL A 280 11.71 -13.19 -1.93
C VAL A 280 12.47 -14.49 -2.19
N LEU A 281 12.68 -14.79 -3.47
CA LEU A 281 13.36 -16.02 -3.92
C LEU A 281 14.86 -15.84 -4.06
N LYS A 282 15.32 -14.61 -4.28
CA LYS A 282 16.73 -14.27 -4.42
C LYS A 282 16.97 -12.86 -3.88
N ASN A 283 18.11 -12.68 -3.18
CA ASN A 283 18.48 -11.41 -2.59
C ASN A 283 20.00 -11.28 -2.45
N ASP A 284 20.70 -11.31 -3.58
CA ASP A 284 22.15 -11.20 -3.62
C ASP A 284 22.59 -9.79 -3.20
N GLN A 285 23.71 -9.71 -2.49
CA GLN A 285 24.26 -8.46 -1.96
C GLN A 285 23.27 -7.61 -1.14
N ALA A 286 22.18 -8.22 -0.63
CA ALA A 286 21.10 -7.55 0.08
C ALA A 286 20.50 -6.38 -0.73
N ILE A 287 20.27 -6.62 -2.05
CA ILE A 287 19.67 -5.63 -2.96
C ILE A 287 18.27 -5.21 -2.49
N LEU A 288 17.56 -6.08 -1.77
CA LEU A 288 16.27 -5.82 -1.12
C LEU A 288 16.42 -5.84 0.41
N PRO A 289 15.70 -4.99 1.15
CA PRO A 289 14.92 -3.86 0.66
C PRO A 289 15.84 -2.74 0.15
N VAL A 290 15.36 -1.91 -0.76
CA VAL A 290 16.13 -0.79 -1.35
C VAL A 290 16.53 0.19 -0.26
N LYS A 291 17.84 0.25 0.02
CA LYS A 291 18.49 1.18 0.96
C LYS A 291 19.18 2.30 0.19
N ASN A 292 19.53 3.40 0.90
CA ASN A 292 20.30 4.52 0.36
C ASN A 292 19.72 4.99 -0.99
N ILE A 293 18.43 5.30 -0.97
CA ILE A 293 17.70 5.68 -2.19
C ILE A 293 18.25 6.97 -2.81
N GLU A 294 18.91 7.81 -2.00
CA GLU A 294 19.65 9.00 -2.45
C GLU A 294 20.75 8.71 -3.47
N ASP A 295 21.33 7.52 -3.45
CA ASP A 295 22.39 7.07 -4.37
C ASP A 295 21.83 6.33 -5.60
N LYS A 296 20.51 6.14 -5.67
CA LYS A 296 19.87 5.31 -6.69
C LYS A 296 19.21 6.15 -7.77
N LYS A 297 19.55 5.83 -9.03
CA LYS A 297 18.81 6.25 -10.21
C LYS A 297 18.03 5.04 -10.69
N ILE A 298 16.75 4.98 -10.36
CA ILE A 298 15.93 3.78 -10.50
C ILE A 298 15.14 3.84 -11.80
N ALA A 299 15.31 2.82 -12.65
CA ALA A 299 14.47 2.59 -13.81
C ALA A 299 13.43 1.49 -13.51
N TYR A 300 12.24 1.65 -14.05
CA TYR A 300 11.21 0.61 -14.09
C TYR A 300 11.00 0.13 -15.52
N VAL A 301 11.00 -1.18 -15.71
CA VAL A 301 10.72 -1.85 -16.98
C VAL A 301 9.48 -2.73 -16.80
N GLU A 302 8.45 -2.48 -17.60
CA GLU A 302 7.20 -3.25 -17.59
C GLU A 302 7.23 -4.29 -18.70
N LEU A 303 7.06 -5.55 -18.33
CA LEU A 303 6.95 -6.69 -19.24
C LEU A 303 5.65 -7.44 -18.98
N GLY A 304 5.21 -8.20 -19.97
CA GLY A 304 3.97 -8.97 -19.89
C GLY A 304 2.88 -8.43 -20.81
N ASP A 305 1.66 -8.93 -20.62
CA ASP A 305 0.48 -8.61 -21.44
C ASP A 305 -0.65 -7.93 -20.63
N ASP A 306 -0.37 -7.57 -19.39
CA ASP A 306 -1.32 -6.89 -18.50
C ASP A 306 -0.67 -5.67 -17.85
N SER A 307 -1.48 -4.81 -17.23
CA SER A 307 -1.03 -3.52 -16.71
C SER A 307 -0.20 -3.63 -15.44
N GLY A 308 0.97 -3.02 -15.43
CA GLY A 308 1.81 -2.73 -14.29
C GLY A 308 1.63 -1.31 -13.72
N ALA A 309 0.59 -0.57 -14.14
CA ALA A 309 0.38 0.81 -13.69
C ALA A 309 0.19 0.96 -12.17
N PRO A 310 -0.54 0.08 -11.45
CA PRO A 310 -0.61 0.12 -10.00
C PRO A 310 0.77 -0.05 -9.34
N PHE A 311 1.61 -0.92 -9.88
CA PHE A 311 2.97 -1.15 -9.38
C PHE A 311 3.84 0.10 -9.57
N TYR A 312 3.88 0.63 -10.78
CA TYR A 312 4.63 1.85 -11.10
C TYR A 312 4.21 3.03 -10.21
N ASN A 313 2.90 3.23 -10.03
CA ASN A 313 2.38 4.29 -9.17
C ASN A 313 2.75 4.09 -7.70
N ALA A 314 2.77 2.85 -7.22
CA ALA A 314 3.19 2.52 -5.87
C ALA A 314 4.70 2.73 -5.65
N LEU A 315 5.54 2.33 -6.62
CA LEU A 315 6.99 2.58 -6.58
C LEU A 315 7.31 4.07 -6.46
N LYS A 316 6.63 4.93 -7.23
CA LYS A 316 6.81 6.39 -7.22
C LYS A 316 6.51 7.03 -5.86
N LYS A 317 5.75 6.38 -5.00
CA LYS A 317 5.51 6.89 -3.63
C LYS A 317 6.77 6.87 -2.76
N TYR A 318 7.80 6.10 -3.12
CA TYR A 318 9.02 5.91 -2.34
C TYR A 318 10.25 6.62 -2.88
N ALA A 319 10.34 6.74 -4.20
CA ALA A 319 11.51 7.32 -4.87
C ALA A 319 11.12 7.88 -6.23
N GLU A 320 12.03 8.65 -6.83
CA GLU A 320 11.92 9.04 -8.23
C GLU A 320 12.16 7.83 -9.11
N ILE A 321 11.16 7.41 -9.88
CA ILE A 321 11.20 6.23 -10.74
C ILE A 321 10.93 6.64 -12.18
N THR A 322 11.82 6.28 -13.09
CA THR A 322 11.62 6.52 -14.52
C THR A 322 11.19 5.23 -15.21
N LYS A 323 9.99 5.24 -15.81
CA LYS A 323 9.54 4.13 -16.66
C LYS A 323 10.27 4.16 -17.98
N ILE A 324 10.90 3.05 -18.36
CA ILE A 324 11.64 2.89 -19.62
C ILE A 324 10.89 1.92 -20.52
N GLU A 325 10.61 2.35 -21.73
CA GLU A 325 9.98 1.54 -22.78
C GLU A 325 10.91 1.48 -23.99
N ALA A 326 11.09 0.29 -24.57
CA ALA A 326 11.94 0.07 -25.73
C ALA A 326 11.39 -1.05 -26.64
N ALA A 327 11.74 -0.97 -27.92
CA ALA A 327 11.32 -1.94 -28.92
C ALA A 327 12.17 -3.21 -28.94
N SER A 328 13.40 -3.18 -28.40
CA SER A 328 14.34 -4.32 -28.39
C SER A 328 15.21 -4.32 -27.13
N ALA A 329 15.80 -5.47 -26.83
CA ALA A 329 16.74 -5.61 -25.72
C ALA A 329 17.98 -4.70 -25.86
N SER A 330 18.45 -4.47 -27.08
CA SER A 330 19.56 -3.54 -27.35
C SER A 330 19.18 -2.10 -27.01
N GLU A 331 17.97 -1.66 -27.37
CA GLU A 331 17.48 -0.32 -27.06
C GLU A 331 17.32 -0.11 -25.56
N TYR A 332 16.86 -1.13 -24.80
CA TYR A 332 16.85 -1.08 -23.34
C TYR A 332 18.24 -0.82 -22.77
N SER A 333 19.27 -1.53 -23.26
CA SER A 333 20.66 -1.32 -22.81
C SER A 333 21.10 0.13 -22.93
N THR A 334 20.81 0.77 -24.07
CA THR A 334 21.17 2.18 -24.31
C THR A 334 20.39 3.12 -23.38
N LYS A 335 19.06 2.95 -23.28
CA LYS A 335 18.21 3.82 -22.46
C LYS A 335 18.49 3.69 -20.95
N LEU A 336 19.01 2.55 -20.52
CA LEU A 336 19.35 2.28 -19.12
C LEU A 336 20.76 2.72 -18.71
N GLU A 337 21.59 3.27 -19.61
CA GLU A 337 22.96 3.70 -19.28
C GLU A 337 23.02 4.68 -18.10
N ALA A 338 22.08 5.61 -18.01
CA ALA A 338 22.01 6.62 -16.96
C ALA A 338 21.52 6.09 -15.58
N PHE A 339 21.05 4.86 -15.51
CA PHE A 339 20.48 4.25 -14.31
C PHE A 339 21.47 3.27 -13.67
N ASN A 340 21.39 3.15 -12.35
CA ASN A 340 22.23 2.23 -11.58
C ASN A 340 21.42 1.20 -10.78
N TYR A 341 20.10 1.17 -10.95
CA TYR A 341 19.19 0.20 -10.34
C TYR A 341 17.98 -0.01 -11.24
N VAL A 342 17.61 -1.25 -11.52
CA VAL A 342 16.47 -1.58 -12.39
C VAL A 342 15.48 -2.47 -11.64
N ILE A 343 14.20 -2.12 -11.73
CA ILE A 343 13.08 -2.95 -11.29
C ILE A 343 12.33 -3.39 -12.53
N ILE A 344 12.21 -4.70 -12.73
CA ILE A 344 11.41 -5.29 -13.81
C ILE A 344 10.14 -5.86 -13.19
N GLY A 345 8.97 -5.41 -13.64
CA GLY A 345 7.68 -6.01 -13.30
C GLY A 345 7.20 -6.90 -14.45
N PHE A 346 6.98 -8.19 -14.17
CA PHE A 346 6.40 -9.12 -15.13
C PHE A 346 4.93 -9.35 -14.81
N HIS A 347 4.05 -8.79 -15.64
CA HIS A 347 2.61 -8.72 -15.42
C HIS A 347 1.84 -9.59 -16.41
N ARG A 348 1.11 -10.59 -15.90
CA ARG A 348 0.20 -11.43 -16.68
C ARG A 348 -1.21 -11.36 -16.10
N SER A 349 -2.21 -11.32 -16.98
CA SER A 349 -3.61 -11.27 -16.56
C SER A 349 -4.02 -12.52 -15.76
N ASN A 350 -4.76 -12.29 -14.68
CA ASN A 350 -5.36 -13.35 -13.86
C ASN A 350 -6.81 -13.67 -14.27
N ASP A 351 -7.38 -12.94 -15.21
CA ASP A 351 -8.80 -13.03 -15.57
C ASP A 351 -9.16 -14.33 -16.31
N ASN A 352 -8.18 -14.95 -16.94
CA ASN A 352 -8.38 -16.17 -17.70
C ASN A 352 -7.33 -17.22 -17.33
N PRO A 353 -7.70 -18.33 -16.66
CA PRO A 353 -6.78 -19.37 -16.26
C PRO A 353 -6.12 -20.10 -17.43
N TRP A 354 -6.65 -19.93 -18.66
CA TRP A 354 -6.12 -20.55 -19.88
C TRP A 354 -5.11 -19.67 -20.62
N LYS A 355 -4.93 -18.40 -20.23
CA LYS A 355 -3.86 -17.56 -20.77
C LYS A 355 -2.50 -18.11 -20.37
N SER A 356 -1.53 -17.93 -21.26
CA SER A 356 -0.15 -18.31 -20.96
C SER A 356 0.39 -17.46 -19.80
N TYR A 357 0.99 -18.14 -18.84
CA TYR A 357 1.74 -17.52 -17.73
C TYR A 357 3.25 -17.44 -18.04
N LYS A 358 3.68 -18.02 -19.15
CA LYS A 358 5.09 -18.17 -19.54
C LYS A 358 5.69 -16.86 -20.02
N PHE A 359 7.00 -16.75 -19.86
CA PHE A 359 7.77 -15.71 -20.54
C PHE A 359 7.86 -16.01 -22.04
N THR A 360 7.88 -14.98 -22.85
CA THR A 360 8.24 -15.10 -24.27
C THR A 360 9.76 -15.06 -24.42
N ALA A 361 10.31 -15.61 -25.50
CA ALA A 361 11.74 -15.54 -25.78
C ALA A 361 12.29 -14.10 -25.79
N ARG A 362 11.47 -13.13 -26.25
CA ARG A 362 11.83 -11.72 -26.22
C ARG A 362 11.93 -11.15 -24.80
N GLU A 363 10.99 -11.50 -23.94
CA GLU A 363 10.99 -11.05 -22.54
C GLU A 363 12.20 -11.63 -21.80
N ILE A 364 12.54 -12.88 -22.03
CA ILE A 364 13.74 -13.55 -21.50
C ILE A 364 15.00 -12.79 -21.94
N GLU A 365 15.15 -12.53 -23.24
CA GLU A 365 16.31 -11.77 -23.78
C GLU A 365 16.45 -10.39 -23.14
N ILE A 366 15.32 -9.68 -22.91
CA ILE A 366 15.33 -8.39 -22.26
C ILE A 366 15.81 -8.51 -20.81
N ILE A 367 15.23 -9.45 -20.04
CA ILE A 367 15.60 -9.67 -18.63
C ILE A 367 17.08 -10.01 -18.49
N GLU A 368 17.57 -10.98 -19.26
CA GLU A 368 18.96 -11.44 -19.21
C GLU A 368 19.94 -10.32 -19.57
N ARG A 369 19.65 -9.54 -20.60
CA ARG A 369 20.49 -8.45 -21.04
C ARG A 369 20.55 -7.31 -20.03
N ILE A 370 19.43 -6.96 -19.41
CA ILE A 370 19.38 -5.94 -18.36
C ILE A 370 20.13 -6.40 -17.12
N ALA A 371 19.85 -7.61 -16.67
CA ALA A 371 20.47 -8.18 -15.48
C ALA A 371 21.99 -8.37 -15.62
N ALA A 372 22.49 -8.67 -16.82
CA ALA A 372 23.92 -8.76 -17.06
C ALA A 372 24.63 -7.40 -16.98
N ALA A 373 23.90 -6.29 -17.14
CA ALA A 373 24.48 -4.94 -17.22
C ALA A 373 24.24 -4.10 -15.96
N LYS A 374 23.19 -4.37 -15.20
CA LYS A 374 22.72 -3.53 -14.10
C LYS A 374 22.22 -4.35 -12.92
N PRO A 375 22.42 -3.88 -11.67
CA PRO A 375 21.72 -4.40 -10.51
C PRO A 375 20.21 -4.42 -10.76
N THR A 376 19.62 -5.62 -10.75
CA THR A 376 18.24 -5.83 -11.22
C THR A 376 17.42 -6.66 -10.25
N VAL A 377 16.23 -6.19 -9.95
CA VAL A 377 15.17 -6.90 -9.25
C VAL A 377 14.07 -7.27 -10.24
N LEU A 378 13.74 -8.55 -10.35
CA LEU A 378 12.59 -9.04 -11.09
C LEU A 378 11.44 -9.33 -10.13
N ASP A 379 10.28 -8.74 -10.37
CA ASP A 379 9.03 -9.04 -9.66
C ASP A 379 8.05 -9.77 -10.57
N VAL A 380 7.56 -10.93 -10.12
CA VAL A 380 6.77 -11.86 -10.93
C VAL A 380 5.33 -11.91 -10.43
N PHE A 381 4.42 -11.27 -11.18
CA PHE A 381 2.98 -11.18 -10.88
C PHE A 381 2.17 -12.29 -11.58
N VAL A 382 2.65 -13.53 -11.51
CA VAL A 382 2.00 -14.72 -12.06
C VAL A 382 2.43 -15.93 -11.25
N ARG A 383 1.84 -17.10 -11.52
CA ARG A 383 2.19 -18.35 -10.82
C ARG A 383 3.69 -18.66 -10.88
N PRO A 384 4.27 -19.32 -9.85
CA PRO A 384 5.71 -19.60 -9.77
C PRO A 384 6.29 -20.34 -10.96
N TYR A 385 5.53 -21.20 -11.59
CA TYR A 385 5.98 -22.00 -12.73
C TYR A 385 6.41 -21.19 -13.97
N ALA A 386 6.13 -19.88 -14.01
CA ALA A 386 6.71 -19.01 -15.03
C ALA A 386 8.24 -19.01 -15.00
N LEU A 387 8.84 -19.17 -13.82
CA LEU A 387 10.30 -19.14 -13.65
C LEU A 387 11.02 -20.34 -14.29
N PHE A 388 10.32 -21.41 -14.70
CA PHE A 388 10.92 -22.50 -15.47
C PHE A 388 11.50 -22.03 -16.82
N ASP A 389 10.98 -20.95 -17.37
CA ASP A 389 11.43 -20.41 -18.66
C ASP A 389 12.72 -19.58 -18.53
N LEU A 390 13.15 -19.21 -17.31
CA LEU A 390 14.37 -18.46 -17.03
C LEU A 390 15.53 -19.42 -16.74
N GLU A 391 16.31 -19.76 -17.76
CA GLU A 391 17.44 -20.71 -17.64
C GLU A 391 18.64 -20.11 -16.87
N GLN A 392 18.77 -18.78 -16.84
CA GLN A 392 19.89 -18.07 -16.21
C GLN A 392 19.41 -16.97 -15.26
N THR A 393 19.08 -17.37 -14.03
CA THR A 393 18.76 -16.40 -12.97
C THR A 393 20.01 -15.83 -12.28
N THR A 394 21.22 -16.28 -12.67
CA THR A 394 22.48 -15.93 -11.99
C THR A 394 22.78 -14.44 -11.99
N ASN A 395 22.41 -13.72 -13.04
CA ASN A 395 22.64 -12.28 -13.16
C ASN A 395 21.56 -11.41 -12.48
N LEU A 396 20.40 -11.97 -12.13
CA LEU A 396 19.39 -11.28 -11.35
C LEU A 396 19.85 -11.21 -9.89
N GLU A 397 19.96 -10.02 -9.31
CA GLU A 397 20.35 -9.86 -7.92
C GLU A 397 19.17 -10.05 -6.95
N GLY A 398 17.96 -9.73 -7.39
CA GLY A 398 16.74 -9.93 -6.61
C GLY A 398 15.61 -10.54 -7.43
N ILE A 399 14.86 -11.47 -6.82
CA ILE A 399 13.63 -12.03 -7.41
C ILE A 399 12.53 -12.01 -6.35
N VAL A 400 11.43 -11.36 -6.66
CA VAL A 400 10.22 -11.32 -5.84
C VAL A 400 9.12 -12.12 -6.54
N MET A 401 8.47 -13.02 -5.81
CA MET A 401 7.30 -13.76 -6.26
C MET A 401 6.05 -13.15 -5.65
N SER A 402 5.24 -12.51 -6.47
CA SER A 402 4.01 -11.82 -6.09
C SER A 402 2.74 -12.58 -6.49
N TYR A 403 2.87 -13.73 -7.12
CA TYR A 403 1.85 -14.74 -7.46
C TYR A 403 0.70 -14.27 -8.34
N GLN A 404 0.15 -13.07 -8.12
CA GLN A 404 -1.04 -12.56 -8.81
C GLN A 404 -0.88 -11.10 -9.21
N ASN A 405 -1.50 -10.70 -10.34
CA ASN A 405 -1.41 -9.33 -10.89
C ASN A 405 -2.58 -8.43 -10.44
N SER A 406 -3.05 -8.56 -9.19
CA SER A 406 -4.03 -7.61 -8.66
C SER A 406 -3.37 -6.28 -8.28
N ALA A 407 -4.14 -5.19 -8.34
CA ALA A 407 -3.65 -3.87 -7.93
C ALA A 407 -3.13 -3.87 -6.48
N ILE A 408 -3.76 -4.66 -5.60
CA ILE A 408 -3.34 -4.83 -4.20
C ILE A 408 -2.00 -5.57 -4.12
N ALA A 409 -1.82 -6.67 -4.87
CA ALA A 409 -0.55 -7.41 -4.90
C ALA A 409 0.59 -6.51 -5.40
N GLN A 410 0.35 -5.77 -6.48
CA GLN A 410 1.30 -4.82 -7.06
C GLN A 410 1.69 -3.72 -6.05
N GLY A 411 0.70 -3.13 -5.37
CA GLY A 411 0.95 -2.11 -4.35
C GLY A 411 1.70 -2.64 -3.13
N LEU A 412 1.40 -3.86 -2.68
CA LEU A 412 2.10 -4.50 -1.56
C LEU A 412 3.53 -4.91 -1.93
N SER A 413 3.76 -5.39 -3.15
CA SER A 413 5.11 -5.73 -3.58
C SER A 413 6.01 -4.50 -3.69
N ALA A 414 5.51 -3.36 -4.18
CA ALA A 414 6.25 -2.10 -4.12
C ALA A 414 6.63 -1.72 -2.68
N GLN A 415 5.72 -1.92 -1.72
CA GLN A 415 5.98 -1.68 -0.30
C GLN A 415 7.08 -2.62 0.25
N LEU A 416 7.08 -3.88 -0.18
CA LEU A 416 8.10 -4.86 0.18
C LEU A 416 9.47 -4.45 -0.38
N ILE A 417 9.55 -4.12 -1.67
CA ILE A 417 10.80 -3.70 -2.34
C ILE A 417 11.45 -2.53 -1.62
N PHE A 418 10.65 -1.56 -1.17
CA PHE A 418 11.15 -0.41 -0.41
C PHE A 418 11.19 -0.61 1.11
N GLY A 419 10.92 -1.82 1.62
CA GLY A 419 11.02 -2.14 3.04
C GLY A 419 10.00 -1.43 3.94
N ALA A 420 8.84 -1.08 3.40
CA ALA A 420 7.71 -0.64 4.21
C ALA A 420 7.04 -1.82 4.91
N ILE A 421 6.97 -2.98 4.25
CA ILE A 421 6.53 -4.26 4.82
C ILE A 421 7.66 -5.30 4.76
N GLU A 422 7.56 -6.32 5.59
CA GLU A 422 8.48 -7.47 5.64
C GLU A 422 8.10 -8.56 4.61
N ALA A 423 9.06 -9.39 4.21
CA ALA A 423 8.82 -10.61 3.44
C ALA A 423 8.91 -11.83 4.35
N LYS A 424 7.86 -12.66 4.36
CA LYS A 424 7.76 -13.90 5.15
C LYS A 424 7.21 -15.10 4.38
N GLY A 425 6.76 -14.88 3.15
CA GLY A 425 6.24 -15.95 2.30
C GLY A 425 7.29 -17.00 1.99
N LYS A 426 6.86 -18.24 1.79
CA LYS A 426 7.71 -19.38 1.39
C LYS A 426 7.18 -19.96 0.09
N LEU A 427 8.07 -20.27 -0.83
CA LEU A 427 7.68 -20.85 -2.11
C LEU A 427 6.91 -22.15 -1.90
N PRO A 428 5.65 -22.28 -2.34
CA PRO A 428 4.82 -23.46 -2.06
C PRO A 428 5.09 -24.65 -3.00
N VAL A 429 5.90 -24.44 -4.04
CA VAL A 429 6.25 -25.45 -5.07
C VAL A 429 7.69 -25.28 -5.49
N SER A 430 8.33 -26.36 -5.94
CA SER A 430 9.66 -26.28 -6.55
C SER A 430 9.58 -25.81 -8.00
N VAL A 431 10.54 -25.00 -8.42
CA VAL A 431 10.71 -24.55 -9.81
C VAL A 431 12.15 -24.82 -10.24
N GLY A 432 12.34 -25.91 -10.97
CA GLY A 432 13.66 -26.35 -11.39
C GLY A 432 14.57 -26.75 -10.23
N GLU A 433 15.87 -26.68 -10.47
CA GLU A 433 16.87 -26.92 -9.45
C GLU A 433 17.19 -25.67 -8.61
N ASP A 434 16.93 -24.49 -9.14
CA ASP A 434 17.32 -23.22 -8.53
C ASP A 434 16.39 -22.81 -7.39
N PHE A 435 15.10 -23.08 -7.49
CA PHE A 435 14.12 -22.69 -6.48
C PHE A 435 13.38 -23.90 -5.94
N LYS A 436 13.90 -24.46 -4.86
CA LYS A 436 13.24 -25.58 -4.16
C LYS A 436 12.07 -25.06 -3.32
N ILE A 437 11.13 -25.94 -3.07
CA ILE A 437 10.04 -25.68 -2.13
C ILE A 437 10.57 -25.10 -0.82
N ASN A 438 9.82 -24.17 -0.24
CA ASN A 438 10.20 -23.40 0.95
C ASN A 438 11.37 -22.41 0.76
N THR A 439 11.88 -22.22 -0.46
CA THR A 439 12.84 -21.13 -0.73
C THR A 439 12.22 -19.80 -0.30
N SER A 440 12.94 -19.07 0.54
CA SER A 440 12.59 -17.71 0.94
C SER A 440 13.80 -16.98 1.54
N TYR A 441 13.85 -15.66 1.33
CA TYR A 441 14.76 -14.75 2.02
C TYR A 441 13.91 -13.81 2.87
N GLU A 442 14.06 -13.88 4.19
CA GLU A 442 13.36 -12.97 5.09
C GLU A 442 13.95 -11.57 4.98
N ILE A 443 13.10 -10.58 4.78
CA ILE A 443 13.47 -9.17 4.70
C ILE A 443 12.71 -8.41 5.78
N GLY A 444 13.47 -7.71 6.64
CA GLY A 444 12.90 -6.83 7.65
C GLY A 444 12.46 -5.47 7.08
N THR A 445 11.78 -4.68 7.90
CA THR A 445 11.30 -3.37 7.49
C THR A 445 12.34 -2.26 7.71
N LEU A 446 12.30 -1.24 6.85
CA LEU A 446 13.01 0.03 7.00
C LEU A 446 12.13 1.12 7.64
N ARG A 447 10.92 0.77 8.09
CA ARG A 447 9.94 1.68 8.70
C ARG A 447 9.56 2.87 7.81
N ARG A 448 9.48 2.68 6.50
CA ARG A 448 8.88 3.63 5.57
C ARG A 448 7.37 3.59 5.68
N LEU A 449 6.71 4.65 5.25
CA LEU A 449 5.24 4.69 5.20
C LEU A 449 4.70 3.50 4.41
N LYS A 450 3.66 2.87 4.96
CA LYS A 450 2.84 1.86 4.29
C LYS A 450 1.63 2.55 3.63
N TYR A 451 0.96 1.83 2.75
CA TYR A 451 -0.27 2.29 2.12
C TYR A 451 -1.32 1.20 2.21
N GLY A 452 -2.50 1.54 2.71
CA GLY A 452 -3.57 0.58 2.98
C GLY A 452 -4.94 1.23 3.04
N ILE A 453 -5.83 0.57 3.77
CA ILE A 453 -7.20 1.05 4.01
C ILE A 453 -7.41 1.34 5.50
N PRO A 454 -8.39 2.18 5.85
CA PRO A 454 -8.64 2.60 7.23
C PRO A 454 -8.81 1.47 8.22
N GLU A 455 -9.54 0.44 7.83
CA GLU A 455 -9.87 -0.72 8.66
C GLU A 455 -8.64 -1.55 9.08
N GLU A 456 -7.55 -1.51 8.30
CA GLU A 456 -6.29 -2.15 8.69
C GLU A 456 -5.67 -1.53 9.95
N GLU A 457 -5.99 -0.26 10.22
CA GLU A 457 -5.47 0.52 11.35
C GLU A 457 -6.57 0.89 12.37
N GLY A 458 -7.70 0.17 12.35
CA GLY A 458 -8.81 0.40 13.28
C GLY A 458 -9.48 1.75 13.10
N MET A 459 -9.69 2.16 11.86
CA MET A 459 -10.46 3.36 11.52
C MET A 459 -11.62 3.00 10.58
N ASP A 460 -12.70 3.76 10.69
CA ASP A 460 -13.92 3.57 9.90
C ASP A 460 -13.84 4.39 8.60
N SER A 461 -13.83 3.70 7.45
CA SER A 461 -13.81 4.35 6.14
C SER A 461 -15.08 5.13 5.81
N GLU A 462 -16.24 4.76 6.39
CA GLU A 462 -17.50 5.49 6.20
C GLU A 462 -17.46 6.84 6.91
N GLU A 463 -16.97 6.89 8.16
CA GLU A 463 -16.75 8.15 8.87
C GLU A 463 -15.76 9.06 8.13
N LEU A 464 -14.69 8.50 7.56
CA LEU A 464 -13.71 9.27 6.79
C LEU A 464 -14.28 9.87 5.49
N LYS A 465 -15.44 9.42 4.99
CA LYS A 465 -16.15 10.09 3.88
C LYS A 465 -16.60 11.50 4.25
N GLY A 466 -16.76 11.80 5.53
CA GLY A 466 -16.99 13.16 6.01
C GLY A 466 -15.92 14.16 5.56
N ILE A 467 -14.68 13.71 5.29
CA ILE A 467 -13.64 14.55 4.69
C ILE A 467 -14.03 14.99 3.28
N ASP A 468 -14.57 14.07 2.46
CA ASP A 468 -15.01 14.37 1.09
C ASP A 468 -16.09 15.45 1.09
N ASP A 469 -17.05 15.39 2.03
CA ASP A 469 -18.15 16.36 2.14
C ASP A 469 -17.65 17.71 2.60
N LEU A 470 -16.74 17.77 3.58
CA LEU A 470 -16.12 19.02 4.02
C LEU A 470 -15.24 19.64 2.92
N MET A 471 -14.52 18.85 2.15
CA MET A 471 -13.75 19.35 1.01
C MET A 471 -14.67 19.91 -0.08
N LYS A 472 -15.81 19.28 -0.32
CA LYS A 472 -16.86 19.75 -1.24
C LYS A 472 -17.48 21.09 -0.76
N GLU A 473 -17.75 21.21 0.55
CA GLU A 473 -18.17 22.46 1.18
C GLU A 473 -17.15 23.57 0.89
N GLY A 474 -15.85 23.33 1.18
CA GLY A 474 -14.79 24.29 0.94
C GLY A 474 -14.68 24.77 -0.51
N LEU A 475 -14.86 23.86 -1.46
CA LEU A 475 -14.89 24.19 -2.91
C LEU A 475 -16.15 25.01 -3.29
N THR A 476 -17.31 24.63 -2.78
CA THR A 476 -18.60 25.26 -3.08
C THR A 476 -18.65 26.68 -2.51
N ASP A 477 -18.17 26.86 -1.29
CA ASP A 477 -18.15 28.17 -0.60
C ASP A 477 -16.95 29.04 -1.03
N VAL A 478 -16.18 28.57 -2.04
CA VAL A 478 -15.06 29.34 -2.59
C VAL A 478 -14.01 29.67 -1.50
N MET A 479 -13.73 28.71 -0.63
CA MET A 479 -12.66 28.83 0.38
C MET A 479 -11.28 28.64 -0.24
N PHE A 480 -11.18 27.79 -1.24
CA PHE A 480 -10.00 27.50 -2.05
C PHE A 480 -10.41 26.84 -3.38
N PRO A 481 -9.59 26.94 -4.44
CA PRO A 481 -9.90 26.30 -5.73
C PRO A 481 -9.73 24.78 -5.73
N GLY A 482 -8.79 24.28 -4.94
CA GLY A 482 -8.48 22.87 -4.84
C GLY A 482 -7.52 22.56 -3.69
N GLY A 483 -7.33 21.27 -3.42
CA GLY A 483 -6.47 20.84 -2.33
C GLY A 483 -6.16 19.35 -2.34
N GLN A 484 -5.25 18.95 -1.44
CA GLN A 484 -4.92 17.56 -1.14
C GLN A 484 -5.15 17.31 0.35
N VAL A 485 -5.70 16.13 0.68
CA VAL A 485 -5.82 15.66 2.06
C VAL A 485 -5.19 14.28 2.18
N LEU A 486 -4.36 14.10 3.19
CA LEU A 486 -3.76 12.82 3.52
C LEU A 486 -3.91 12.55 5.02
N VAL A 487 -4.32 11.32 5.34
CA VAL A 487 -4.35 10.78 6.71
C VAL A 487 -3.52 9.51 6.76
N ALA A 488 -2.61 9.45 7.73
CA ALA A 488 -1.91 8.21 8.06
C ALA A 488 -2.13 7.88 9.55
N ARG A 489 -2.15 6.58 9.88
CA ARG A 489 -2.18 6.09 11.27
C ARG A 489 -1.16 4.97 11.43
N HIS A 490 -0.40 4.96 12.54
CA HIS A 490 0.64 3.97 12.86
C HIS A 490 1.61 3.70 11.68
N GLY A 491 1.95 4.75 10.92
CA GLY A 491 2.85 4.66 9.78
C GLY A 491 2.23 4.08 8.51
N LYS A 492 0.90 4.02 8.41
CA LYS A 492 0.17 3.60 7.21
C LYS A 492 -0.72 4.74 6.70
N VAL A 493 -0.52 5.18 5.47
CA VAL A 493 -1.43 6.09 4.77
C VAL A 493 -2.71 5.32 4.45
N ILE A 494 -3.83 5.80 5.00
CA ILE A 494 -5.13 5.16 4.93
C ILE A 494 -6.16 5.99 4.16
N TYR A 495 -5.84 7.26 3.91
CA TYR A 495 -6.65 8.16 3.12
C TYR A 495 -5.72 9.15 2.40
N GLU A 496 -5.86 9.28 1.09
CA GLU A 496 -5.09 10.21 0.27
C GLU A 496 -5.93 10.58 -0.95
N LYS A 497 -6.39 11.84 -1.01
CA LYS A 497 -7.22 12.34 -2.12
C LYS A 497 -6.85 13.75 -2.53
N ALA A 498 -7.06 14.03 -3.82
CA ALA A 498 -6.98 15.35 -4.43
C ALA A 498 -8.38 15.86 -4.79
N PHE A 499 -8.62 17.16 -4.63
CA PHE A 499 -9.91 17.79 -4.78
C PHE A 499 -9.82 19.07 -5.60
N GLY A 500 -10.84 19.34 -6.42
CA GLY A 500 -10.98 20.60 -7.14
C GLY A 500 -9.94 20.80 -8.22
N TYR A 501 -9.52 22.05 -8.40
CA TYR A 501 -8.71 22.50 -9.52
C TYR A 501 -7.59 23.43 -9.06
N HIS A 502 -6.58 23.65 -9.89
CA HIS A 502 -5.52 24.64 -9.62
C HIS A 502 -6.04 26.05 -9.45
N THR A 503 -7.11 26.40 -10.19
CA THR A 503 -7.74 27.72 -10.18
C THR A 503 -9.25 27.60 -10.36
N TYR A 504 -9.98 28.68 -10.05
CA TYR A 504 -11.43 28.75 -10.24
C TYR A 504 -11.88 28.69 -11.71
N THR A 505 -10.97 28.77 -12.67
CA THR A 505 -11.28 28.53 -14.10
C THR A 505 -11.57 27.08 -14.42
N LYS A 506 -11.28 26.14 -13.50
CA LYS A 506 -11.55 24.70 -13.58
C LYS A 506 -10.94 24.01 -14.82
N LYS A 507 -9.81 24.51 -15.32
CA LYS A 507 -9.12 23.93 -16.48
C LYS A 507 -8.22 22.77 -16.14
N GLN A 508 -7.62 22.79 -14.96
CA GLN A 508 -6.64 21.81 -14.52
C GLN A 508 -7.05 21.22 -13.17
N PRO A 509 -7.49 19.95 -13.12
CA PRO A 509 -7.81 19.27 -11.86
C PRO A 509 -6.53 19.04 -11.05
N VAL A 510 -6.65 19.12 -9.73
CA VAL A 510 -5.55 18.79 -8.81
C VAL A 510 -5.24 17.30 -8.87
N GLN A 511 -3.95 16.98 -8.93
CA GLN A 511 -3.42 15.62 -8.86
C GLN A 511 -2.64 15.40 -7.54
N LEU A 512 -2.43 14.16 -7.14
CA LEU A 512 -1.70 13.83 -5.91
C LEU A 512 -0.19 14.17 -5.99
N ASP A 513 0.35 14.28 -7.19
CA ASP A 513 1.74 14.64 -7.45
C ASP A 513 1.96 16.15 -7.73
N ASP A 514 0.89 16.95 -7.66
CA ASP A 514 1.00 18.40 -7.75
C ASP A 514 1.61 18.99 -6.47
N VAL A 515 2.41 20.05 -6.62
CA VAL A 515 3.11 20.67 -5.51
C VAL A 515 2.51 22.03 -5.14
N TYR A 516 2.39 22.25 -3.84
CA TYR A 516 1.84 23.44 -3.22
C TYR A 516 2.92 24.26 -2.53
N ASP A 517 2.79 25.58 -2.51
CA ASP A 517 3.54 26.46 -1.61
C ASP A 517 3.10 26.16 -0.17
N LEU A 518 4.01 25.63 0.63
CA LEU A 518 3.74 25.21 2.01
C LEU A 518 3.76 26.37 3.01
N ALA A 519 4.14 27.57 2.58
CA ALA A 519 4.25 28.77 3.42
C ALA A 519 4.99 28.45 4.74
N SER A 520 4.41 28.81 5.89
CA SER A 520 5.04 28.64 7.21
C SER A 520 5.31 27.20 7.63
N MET A 521 4.76 26.20 6.96
CA MET A 521 5.18 24.79 7.20
C MET A 521 6.66 24.59 6.88
N THR A 522 7.27 25.45 6.04
CA THR A 522 8.70 25.50 5.79
C THR A 522 9.51 25.53 7.09
N LYS A 523 9.01 26.21 8.11
CA LYS A 523 9.67 26.31 9.43
C LYS A 523 9.97 24.95 10.03
N ILE A 524 8.98 24.05 10.03
CA ILE A 524 9.11 22.72 10.64
C ILE A 524 9.55 21.65 9.64
N LEU A 525 9.50 21.90 8.33
CA LEU A 525 9.88 20.91 7.31
C LEU A 525 11.28 21.16 6.72
N ALA A 526 11.82 22.38 6.85
CA ALA A 526 13.16 22.74 6.33
C ALA A 526 14.10 23.23 7.44
N THR A 527 13.81 24.36 8.07
CA THR A 527 14.72 24.99 9.03
C THR A 527 14.86 24.18 10.31
N LEU A 528 13.73 23.77 10.92
CA LEU A 528 13.75 23.08 12.20
C LEU A 528 14.48 21.74 12.17
N PRO A 529 14.30 20.83 11.21
CA PRO A 529 15.03 19.57 11.19
C PRO A 529 16.54 19.80 11.03
N MET A 530 16.97 20.82 10.29
CA MET A 530 18.38 21.19 10.20
C MET A 530 18.92 21.69 11.55
N LEU A 531 18.15 22.48 12.29
CA LEU A 531 18.51 22.91 13.66
C LEU A 531 18.55 21.72 14.61
N MET A 532 17.58 20.81 14.55
CA MET A 532 17.56 19.58 15.36
C MET A 532 18.80 18.72 15.10
N LYS A 533 19.22 18.59 13.85
CA LYS A 533 20.47 17.91 13.49
C LYS A 533 21.69 18.59 14.10
N ARG A 534 21.81 19.91 13.98
CA ARG A 534 22.92 20.67 14.57
C ARG A 534 22.93 20.59 16.11
N TYR A 535 21.76 20.59 16.74
CA TYR A 535 21.61 20.38 18.19
C TYR A 535 22.07 18.96 18.59
N ASP A 536 21.64 17.94 17.87
CA ASP A 536 22.01 16.55 18.10
C ASP A 536 23.53 16.32 17.95
N GLU A 537 24.15 17.05 17.02
CA GLU A 537 25.61 17.10 16.83
C GLU A 537 26.34 17.92 17.89
N GLY A 538 25.64 18.50 18.87
CA GLY A 538 26.22 19.32 19.95
C GLY A 538 26.79 20.67 19.50
N LYS A 539 26.33 21.20 18.34
CA LYS A 539 26.81 22.47 17.77
C LYS A 539 26.27 23.70 18.51
N PHE A 540 25.14 23.57 19.17
CA PHE A 540 24.58 24.58 20.09
C PHE A 540 23.66 23.92 21.12
N LYS A 541 23.27 24.72 22.14
CA LYS A 541 22.28 24.35 23.17
C LYS A 541 21.06 25.28 23.06
N LEU A 542 19.90 24.84 23.53
CA LEU A 542 18.66 25.63 23.51
C LEU A 542 18.77 26.91 24.37
N ASP A 543 19.63 26.92 25.38
CA ASP A 543 19.91 28.07 26.23
C ASP A 543 21.03 29.01 25.72
N ASP A 544 21.64 28.67 24.58
CA ASP A 544 22.65 29.55 23.98
C ASP A 544 22.01 30.85 23.49
N LYS A 545 22.75 31.92 23.60
CA LYS A 545 22.33 33.27 23.20
C LYS A 545 22.48 33.46 21.69
N LEU A 546 21.56 34.14 21.05
CA LEU A 546 21.62 34.40 19.62
C LEU A 546 22.90 35.12 19.19
N GLY A 547 23.40 36.08 19.99
CA GLY A 547 24.66 36.77 19.68
C GLY A 547 25.90 35.88 19.67
N THR A 548 25.82 34.68 20.27
CA THR A 548 26.91 33.68 20.22
C THR A 548 26.89 32.92 18.90
N LEU A 549 25.69 32.66 18.38
CA LEU A 549 25.49 31.89 17.15
C LEU A 549 25.56 32.77 15.89
N LEU A 550 25.15 34.00 16.00
CA LEU A 550 24.98 34.96 14.91
C LEU A 550 25.77 36.25 15.19
N PRO A 551 26.99 36.40 14.62
CA PRO A 551 27.84 37.57 14.86
C PRO A 551 27.16 38.92 14.53
N VAL A 552 26.27 38.95 13.54
CA VAL A 552 25.49 40.14 13.15
C VAL A 552 24.61 40.68 14.30
N LEU A 553 24.29 39.87 15.30
CA LEU A 553 23.48 40.26 16.45
C LEU A 553 24.31 40.74 17.65
N GLN A 554 25.63 40.68 17.58
CA GLN A 554 26.50 41.21 18.67
C GLN A 554 26.32 42.72 18.81
N GLY A 555 26.12 43.17 20.06
CA GLY A 555 25.81 44.56 20.33
C GLY A 555 24.37 44.99 20.09
N SER A 556 23.58 44.15 19.45
CA SER A 556 22.12 44.44 19.23
C SER A 556 21.29 44.14 20.49
N ASN A 557 20.03 44.64 20.52
CA ASN A 557 19.07 44.32 21.57
C ASN A 557 18.64 42.82 21.60
N LYS A 558 19.04 42.01 20.62
CA LYS A 558 18.72 40.60 20.43
C LYS A 558 19.83 39.67 20.89
N GLN A 559 21.02 40.15 21.14
CA GLN A 559 22.20 39.30 21.42
C GLN A 559 22.00 38.34 22.61
N ASN A 560 21.20 38.71 23.62
CA ASN A 560 20.97 37.96 24.85
C ASN A 560 19.72 37.07 24.84
N ILE A 561 18.94 37.07 23.76
CA ILE A 561 17.77 36.20 23.60
C ILE A 561 18.27 34.77 23.34
N THR A 562 17.69 33.77 24.02
CA THR A 562 18.08 32.39 23.83
C THR A 562 17.42 31.75 22.61
N VAL A 563 18.04 30.71 22.03
CA VAL A 563 17.49 29.92 20.94
C VAL A 563 16.08 29.41 21.30
N LYS A 564 15.92 28.88 22.51
CA LYS A 564 14.65 28.37 23.05
C LYS A 564 13.55 29.44 23.07
N GLU A 565 13.88 30.65 23.54
CA GLU A 565 12.90 31.75 23.60
C GLU A 565 12.42 32.17 22.21
N VAL A 566 13.35 32.31 21.29
CA VAL A 566 13.00 32.84 19.96
C VAL A 566 12.26 31.80 19.10
N LEU A 567 12.63 30.51 19.18
CA LEU A 567 11.91 29.43 18.47
C LEU A 567 10.55 29.11 19.10
N SER A 568 10.34 29.44 20.39
CA SER A 568 9.02 29.38 21.03
C SER A 568 8.17 30.65 20.82
N HIS A 569 8.63 31.58 19.97
CA HIS A 569 7.97 32.90 19.73
C HIS A 569 7.75 33.72 21.00
N TYR A 570 8.67 33.61 21.95
CA TYR A 570 8.66 34.32 23.25
C TYR A 570 9.83 35.31 23.42
N GLY A 571 10.60 35.51 22.32
CA GLY A 571 11.79 36.37 22.26
C GLY A 571 11.52 37.84 21.97
N ARG A 572 10.28 38.33 22.05
CA ARG A 572 9.88 39.74 21.84
C ARG A 572 10.19 40.29 20.44
N LEU A 573 10.43 39.43 19.42
CA LEU A 573 10.61 39.87 18.05
C LEU A 573 9.30 40.43 17.46
N LYS A 574 9.42 41.43 16.55
CA LYS A 574 8.26 41.89 15.75
C LYS A 574 7.71 40.69 14.95
N PRO A 575 6.41 40.63 14.70
CA PRO A 575 5.80 39.54 13.93
C PRO A 575 6.38 39.41 12.53
N TRP A 576 6.56 40.54 11.86
CA TRP A 576 6.90 40.63 10.45
C TRP A 576 7.43 42.03 10.13
N ILE A 577 8.25 42.17 9.10
CA ILE A 577 8.76 43.44 8.53
C ILE A 577 8.49 43.40 7.04
N PRO A 578 7.83 44.39 6.44
CA PRO A 578 7.51 44.41 5.02
C PRO A 578 8.71 44.93 4.22
N PHE A 579 9.77 44.11 4.10
CA PHE A 579 11.04 44.50 3.45
C PHE A 579 10.87 45.04 2.04
N TYR A 580 9.88 44.51 1.28
CA TYR A 580 9.62 44.96 -0.08
C TYR A 580 9.16 46.42 -0.19
N THR A 581 8.51 46.98 0.84
CA THR A 581 8.01 48.36 0.80
C THR A 581 9.14 49.38 0.70
N ALA A 582 10.33 49.10 1.24
CA ALA A 582 11.51 49.94 1.13
C ALA A 582 12.15 49.94 -0.27
N THR A 583 11.65 49.15 -1.19
CA THR A 583 12.16 48.97 -2.54
C THR A 583 11.33 49.70 -3.61
N PHE A 584 10.29 50.42 -3.19
CA PHE A 584 9.54 51.33 -4.07
C PHE A 584 10.23 52.69 -4.21
N ASP A 585 9.96 53.35 -5.30
CA ASP A 585 10.28 54.75 -5.47
C ASP A 585 9.20 55.69 -4.91
N ASP A 586 9.43 57.00 -4.93
CA ASP A 586 8.52 58.02 -4.40
C ASP A 586 7.15 58.01 -5.11
N SER A 587 7.03 57.40 -6.27
CA SER A 587 5.78 57.26 -7.03
C SER A 587 5.02 55.95 -6.67
N GLY A 588 5.55 55.13 -5.77
CA GLY A 588 4.96 53.81 -5.38
C GLY A 588 5.21 52.72 -6.42
N LYS A 589 6.16 52.90 -7.31
CA LYS A 589 6.57 51.88 -8.29
C LYS A 589 7.87 51.16 -7.87
N LEU A 590 8.11 49.99 -8.42
CA LEU A 590 9.37 49.26 -8.21
C LEU A 590 10.56 50.15 -8.65
N SER A 591 11.46 50.43 -7.72
CA SER A 591 12.61 51.27 -7.98
C SER A 591 13.68 50.58 -8.81
N LYS A 592 14.15 51.21 -9.86
CA LYS A 592 15.29 50.72 -10.66
C LYS A 592 16.59 50.59 -9.87
N LYS A 593 16.67 51.17 -8.66
CA LYS A 593 17.77 50.92 -7.71
C LYS A 593 17.83 49.45 -7.28
N TYR A 594 16.68 48.78 -7.18
CA TYR A 594 16.53 47.44 -6.63
C TYR A 594 16.14 46.39 -7.66
N TYR A 595 15.52 46.78 -8.80
CA TYR A 595 14.94 45.78 -9.71
C TYR A 595 15.36 45.96 -11.17
N ARG A 596 15.39 44.83 -11.89
CA ARG A 596 15.52 44.73 -13.35
C ARG A 596 14.46 43.76 -13.90
N THR A 597 14.13 43.91 -15.17
CA THR A 597 13.23 42.99 -15.90
C THR A 597 14.00 41.87 -16.63
N ARG A 598 15.30 41.91 -16.59
CA ARG A 598 16.20 40.89 -17.13
C ARG A 598 17.36 40.66 -16.16
N PRO A 599 17.96 39.47 -16.13
CA PRO A 599 19.13 39.25 -15.28
C PRO A 599 20.32 40.11 -15.71
N GLU A 600 20.96 40.72 -14.74
CA GLU A 600 22.22 41.47 -14.88
C GLU A 600 23.19 40.99 -13.79
N GLU A 601 24.51 41.30 -13.92
CA GLU A 601 25.57 40.85 -13.02
C GLU A 601 25.21 41.06 -11.53
N ASN A 602 24.65 42.23 -11.19
CA ASN A 602 24.28 42.58 -9.80
C ASN A 602 22.77 42.41 -9.53
N PHE A 603 22.00 41.83 -10.44
CA PHE A 603 20.53 41.65 -10.35
C PHE A 603 20.17 40.27 -10.91
N SER A 604 20.47 39.23 -10.15
CA SER A 604 20.20 37.85 -10.56
C SER A 604 19.16 37.12 -9.69
N LEU A 605 18.77 37.71 -8.55
CA LEU A 605 17.78 37.09 -7.65
C LEU A 605 16.36 37.19 -8.27
N LYS A 606 15.88 36.10 -8.81
CA LYS A 606 14.60 36.07 -9.52
C LYS A 606 13.42 35.99 -8.54
N VAL A 607 12.73 37.07 -8.26
CA VAL A 607 11.60 37.15 -7.31
C VAL A 607 10.24 36.84 -7.94
N ALA A 608 10.14 36.91 -9.28
CA ALA A 608 8.95 36.56 -10.06
C ALA A 608 9.34 36.38 -11.55
N GLU A 609 8.38 36.09 -12.43
CA GLU A 609 8.61 36.08 -13.87
C GLU A 609 9.08 37.46 -14.31
N ASP A 610 10.23 37.55 -15.05
CA ASP A 610 10.79 38.79 -15.51
C ASP A 610 11.00 39.91 -14.46
N LEU A 611 11.28 39.51 -13.21
CA LEU A 611 11.57 40.44 -12.13
C LEU A 611 12.76 39.95 -11.29
N TYR A 612 13.84 40.72 -11.33
CA TYR A 612 15.11 40.37 -10.69
C TYR A 612 15.51 41.44 -9.69
N LEU A 613 15.77 41.00 -8.45
CA LEU A 613 16.23 41.83 -7.33
C LEU A 613 17.76 41.90 -7.31
N ARG A 614 18.29 42.97 -6.74
CA ARG A 614 19.69 43.17 -6.49
C ARG A 614 20.28 42.12 -5.55
N ASN A 615 21.44 41.57 -5.88
CA ASN A 615 22.04 40.40 -5.24
C ASN A 615 22.42 40.61 -3.75
N ASP A 616 22.71 41.84 -3.33
CA ASP A 616 23.10 42.16 -1.95
C ASP A 616 21.93 42.52 -1.03
N TYR A 617 20.68 42.41 -1.52
CA TYR A 617 19.52 42.78 -0.73
C TYR A 617 19.24 41.80 0.46
N PRO A 618 19.48 40.50 0.36
CA PRO A 618 19.35 39.59 1.50
C PRO A 618 20.19 39.98 2.72
N ASP A 619 21.44 40.44 2.51
CA ASP A 619 22.30 40.93 3.62
C ASP A 619 21.68 42.13 4.33
N SER A 620 20.98 43.01 3.54
CA SER A 620 20.25 44.13 4.11
C SER A 620 19.07 43.68 5.01
N ILE A 621 18.39 42.59 4.64
CA ILE A 621 17.27 42.02 5.42
C ILE A 621 17.75 41.60 6.82
N VAL A 622 18.85 40.85 6.89
CA VAL A 622 19.40 40.36 8.17
C VAL A 622 19.81 41.56 9.05
N LYS A 623 20.41 42.60 8.46
CA LYS A 623 20.77 43.83 9.17
C LYS A 623 19.53 44.61 9.68
N ILE A 624 18.51 44.77 8.85
CA ILE A 624 17.24 45.38 9.24
C ILE A 624 16.63 44.63 10.43
N ILE A 625 16.68 43.32 10.44
CA ILE A 625 16.19 42.51 11.56
C ILE A 625 17.04 42.76 12.82
N ALA A 626 18.36 42.79 12.70
CA ALA A 626 19.29 43.06 13.82
C ALA A 626 19.03 44.40 14.47
N ASP A 627 18.79 45.46 13.66
CA ASP A 627 18.57 46.82 14.11
C ASP A 627 17.12 47.11 14.58
N SER A 628 16.19 46.20 14.31
CA SER A 628 14.76 46.41 14.66
C SER A 628 14.51 46.39 16.16
N ASP A 629 13.49 47.18 16.62
CA ASP A 629 13.08 47.19 18.02
C ASP A 629 12.45 45.88 18.45
N LEU A 630 12.65 45.54 19.72
CA LEU A 630 11.92 44.49 20.41
C LEU A 630 10.55 45.00 20.87
N LEU A 631 9.57 44.11 20.99
CA LEU A 631 8.28 44.41 21.63
C LEU A 631 8.50 44.81 23.10
N SER A 632 7.71 45.75 23.59
CA SER A 632 7.84 46.28 24.98
C SER A 632 7.59 45.20 26.04
N ARG A 633 6.68 44.26 25.79
CA ARG A 633 6.31 43.17 26.71
C ARG A 633 6.78 41.83 26.24
N ARG A 634 7.18 40.98 27.19
CA ARG A 634 7.47 39.57 26.94
C ARG A 634 6.14 38.80 26.98
N VAL A 635 5.60 38.52 25.79
CA VAL A 635 4.36 37.77 25.60
C VAL A 635 4.53 36.88 24.38
N TYR A 636 3.71 35.87 24.26
CA TYR A 636 3.65 35.10 23.01
C TYR A 636 3.37 36.03 21.82
N LYS A 637 4.26 35.99 20.85
CA LYS A 637 4.04 36.70 19.60
C LYS A 637 4.71 35.98 18.46
N TYR A 638 3.90 35.34 17.62
CA TYR A 638 4.38 34.67 16.41
C TYR A 638 5.26 35.61 15.58
N SER A 639 6.43 35.14 15.15
CA SER A 639 7.38 35.97 14.39
C SER A 639 8.09 35.12 13.34
N ASP A 640 8.16 35.61 12.12
CA ASP A 640 8.95 35.02 11.03
C ASP A 640 10.44 35.37 11.14
N LEU A 641 10.77 36.46 11.83
CA LEU A 641 12.12 37.04 11.83
C LEU A 641 13.20 36.09 12.37
N SER A 642 12.84 35.22 13.33
CA SER A 642 13.77 34.23 13.83
C SER A 642 14.27 33.24 12.76
N TYR A 643 13.42 32.90 11.82
CA TYR A 643 13.73 31.93 10.78
C TYR A 643 14.60 32.49 9.66
N PHE A 644 14.58 33.81 9.42
CA PHE A 644 15.59 34.49 8.62
C PHE A 644 16.97 34.37 9.26
N LEU A 645 17.05 34.61 10.57
CA LEU A 645 18.30 34.51 11.34
C LEU A 645 18.82 33.07 11.40
N PHE A 646 17.96 32.08 11.58
CA PHE A 646 18.39 30.69 11.59
C PHE A 646 18.76 30.15 10.19
N LYS A 647 18.15 30.62 9.12
CA LYS A 647 18.62 30.36 7.77
C LYS A 647 20.07 30.82 7.61
N GLU A 648 20.37 32.10 7.96
CA GLU A 648 21.71 32.67 7.94
C GLU A 648 22.73 31.81 8.75
N TYR A 649 22.34 31.39 9.97
CA TYR A 649 23.16 30.49 10.78
C TYR A 649 23.43 29.15 10.10
N LEU A 650 22.42 28.52 9.52
CA LEU A 650 22.54 27.21 8.88
C LEU A 650 23.39 27.28 7.60
N GLU A 651 23.20 28.30 6.79
CA GLU A 651 23.97 28.50 5.55
C GLU A 651 25.43 28.81 5.83
N ASN A 652 25.71 29.71 6.80
CA ASN A 652 27.07 30.05 7.20
C ASN A 652 27.84 28.89 7.81
N THR A 653 27.13 28.04 8.61
CA THR A 653 27.77 26.86 9.23
C THR A 653 27.80 25.64 8.31
N GLY A 654 26.90 25.56 7.33
CA GLY A 654 26.80 24.47 6.37
C GLY A 654 27.56 24.68 5.07
N GLY A 655 27.90 25.91 4.73
CA GLY A 655 28.64 26.29 3.52
C GLY A 655 27.84 26.14 2.21
N LYS A 656 26.53 25.97 2.30
CA LYS A 656 25.58 25.81 1.21
C LYS A 656 24.27 26.51 1.54
N ASP A 657 23.45 26.82 0.55
CA ASP A 657 22.11 27.33 0.79
C ASP A 657 21.21 26.29 1.46
N LEU A 658 20.08 26.75 2.03
CA LEU A 658 19.18 25.91 2.80
C LEU A 658 18.51 24.81 1.93
N ASP A 659 18.29 25.04 0.63
CA ASP A 659 17.76 24.01 -0.28
C ASP A 659 18.74 22.85 -0.40
N HIS A 660 20.00 23.11 -0.73
CA HIS A 660 21.03 22.07 -0.80
C HIS A 660 21.20 21.33 0.54
N LEU A 661 21.22 22.06 1.66
CA LEU A 661 21.35 21.47 2.98
C LEU A 661 20.18 20.52 3.31
N THR A 662 18.95 20.89 3.00
CA THR A 662 17.78 20.06 3.26
C THR A 662 17.67 18.87 2.30
N GLN A 663 18.02 19.05 1.02
CA GLN A 663 18.09 17.95 0.04
C GLN A 663 19.06 16.86 0.50
N GLU A 664 20.29 17.21 0.82
CA GLU A 664 21.36 16.26 1.18
C GLU A 664 21.12 15.57 2.54
N ASN A 665 20.58 16.30 3.52
CA ASN A 665 20.42 15.75 4.87
C ASN A 665 19.10 15.03 5.09
N TYR A 666 18.06 15.34 4.33
CA TYR A 666 16.71 14.81 4.57
C TYR A 666 16.00 14.32 3.31
N TYR A 667 15.67 15.21 2.35
CA TYR A 667 14.65 14.90 1.35
C TYR A 667 15.04 13.77 0.42
N GLN A 668 16.29 13.72 -0.04
CA GLN A 668 16.77 12.65 -0.92
C GLN A 668 16.68 11.28 -0.23
N SER A 669 17.19 11.16 0.99
CA SER A 669 17.20 9.89 1.74
C SER A 669 15.84 9.48 2.29
N LEU A 670 14.91 10.42 2.51
CA LEU A 670 13.51 10.14 2.82
C LEU A 670 12.71 9.70 1.60
N GLY A 671 13.21 9.95 0.39
CA GLY A 671 12.46 9.79 -0.84
C GLY A 671 11.35 10.84 -0.99
N ALA A 672 11.52 12.01 -0.36
CA ALA A 672 10.61 13.15 -0.46
C ALA A 672 10.94 14.00 -1.70
N HIS A 673 10.86 13.37 -2.86
CA HIS A 673 11.37 13.92 -4.12
C HIS A 673 10.58 15.11 -4.66
N THR A 674 9.37 15.37 -4.15
CA THR A 674 8.62 16.60 -4.49
C THR A 674 8.98 17.77 -3.60
N MET A 675 9.59 17.53 -2.42
CA MET A 675 9.91 18.55 -1.43
C MET A 675 11.18 19.32 -1.82
N GLY A 676 11.12 20.66 -1.80
CA GLY A 676 12.25 21.55 -2.11
C GLY A 676 11.81 22.95 -2.48
N TYR A 677 12.80 23.80 -2.64
CA TYR A 677 12.63 25.19 -3.06
C TYR A 677 12.62 25.32 -4.58
N LYS A 678 12.27 26.52 -5.10
CA LYS A 678 12.35 26.86 -6.54
C LYS A 678 11.75 25.77 -7.46
N PRO A 679 10.48 25.40 -7.33
CA PRO A 679 9.89 24.24 -7.99
C PRO A 679 9.97 24.28 -9.52
N LEU A 680 10.07 25.48 -10.15
CA LEU A 680 10.22 25.64 -11.61
C LEU A 680 11.53 25.06 -12.16
N SER A 681 12.56 24.87 -11.33
CA SER A 681 13.80 24.20 -11.75
C SER A 681 13.67 22.67 -11.80
N ARG A 682 12.59 22.10 -11.21
CA ARG A 682 12.41 20.67 -10.98
C ARG A 682 11.15 20.13 -11.66
N PHE A 683 10.12 20.95 -11.79
CA PHE A 683 8.81 20.55 -12.30
C PHE A 683 8.33 21.44 -13.43
N ALA A 684 7.56 20.84 -14.34
CA ALA A 684 6.79 21.61 -15.30
C ALA A 684 5.78 22.51 -14.54
N LYS A 685 5.56 23.73 -15.05
CA LYS A 685 4.65 24.71 -14.44
C LYS A 685 3.25 24.14 -14.19
N SER A 686 2.80 23.20 -15.02
CA SER A 686 1.53 22.50 -14.86
C SER A 686 1.44 21.59 -13.62
N LYS A 687 2.55 21.23 -12.98
CA LYS A 687 2.61 20.47 -11.74
C LYS A 687 2.66 21.35 -10.49
N ILE A 688 2.71 22.65 -10.66
CA ILE A 688 2.82 23.60 -9.56
C ILE A 688 1.49 24.34 -9.44
N VAL A 689 0.95 24.39 -8.23
CA VAL A 689 -0.33 25.10 -7.98
C VAL A 689 -0.04 26.60 -7.75
N PRO A 690 -0.71 27.53 -8.47
CA PRO A 690 -0.50 28.96 -8.27
C PRO A 690 -1.05 29.42 -6.91
N SER A 691 -0.37 30.41 -6.30
CA SER A 691 -0.72 30.85 -4.94
C SER A 691 -1.54 32.14 -4.88
N GLU A 692 -1.27 33.15 -5.76
CA GLU A 692 -1.95 34.44 -5.75
C GLU A 692 -1.84 35.17 -7.09
N ASN A 693 -2.76 36.09 -7.37
CA ASN A 693 -2.56 37.15 -8.35
C ASN A 693 -2.07 38.41 -7.60
N ASP A 694 -0.76 38.58 -7.50
CA ASP A 694 -0.13 39.70 -6.77
C ASP A 694 -0.39 41.01 -7.52
N THR A 695 -1.15 41.92 -6.88
CA THR A 695 -1.54 43.23 -7.41
C THR A 695 -0.91 44.40 -6.66
N TYR A 696 0.00 44.11 -5.71
CA TYR A 696 0.56 45.13 -4.82
C TYR A 696 2.09 45.23 -4.88
N TRP A 697 2.80 44.21 -5.36
CA TRP A 697 4.25 44.18 -5.44
C TRP A 697 4.75 43.67 -6.80
N ARG A 698 4.54 42.35 -7.12
CA ARG A 698 5.04 41.70 -8.33
C ARG A 698 4.19 41.95 -9.57
N MET A 699 2.94 42.39 -9.40
CA MET A 699 1.97 42.72 -10.45
C MET A 699 1.71 41.60 -11.45
N GLN A 700 1.71 40.35 -10.97
CA GLN A 700 1.54 39.15 -11.80
C GLN A 700 1.02 38.00 -10.97
N GLN A 701 0.63 36.91 -11.65
CA GLN A 701 0.29 35.65 -10.99
C GLN A 701 1.54 35.02 -10.39
N VAL A 702 1.52 34.72 -9.12
CA VAL A 702 2.59 34.00 -8.40
C VAL A 702 2.40 32.50 -8.64
N HIS A 703 3.17 31.97 -9.59
CA HIS A 703 3.06 30.59 -10.06
C HIS A 703 4.44 29.97 -10.20
N GLY A 704 4.83 29.12 -9.23
CA GLY A 704 6.17 28.52 -9.15
C GLY A 704 7.21 29.41 -8.46
N TYR A 705 6.77 30.51 -7.87
CA TYR A 705 7.54 31.36 -6.97
C TYR A 705 6.88 31.34 -5.60
N VAL A 706 7.65 31.55 -4.53
CA VAL A 706 7.11 31.61 -3.17
C VAL A 706 6.12 32.76 -3.02
N HIS A 707 5.02 32.50 -2.33
CA HIS A 707 4.01 33.52 -2.02
C HIS A 707 4.60 34.65 -1.14
N ASP A 708 5.32 34.25 -0.09
CA ASP A 708 5.88 35.20 0.90
C ASP A 708 6.91 36.14 0.25
N MET A 709 6.72 37.44 0.48
CA MET A 709 7.56 38.47 -0.12
C MET A 709 8.98 38.46 0.44
N GLY A 710 9.14 38.21 1.74
CA GLY A 710 10.44 38.15 2.39
C GLY A 710 11.28 36.98 1.88
N ALA A 711 10.66 35.81 1.77
CA ALA A 711 11.32 34.64 1.22
C ALA A 711 11.65 34.81 -0.28
N ALA A 712 10.77 35.48 -1.04
CA ALA A 712 11.06 35.79 -2.45
C ALA A 712 12.29 36.69 -2.60
N MET A 713 12.48 37.65 -1.69
CA MET A 713 13.66 38.55 -1.66
C MET A 713 14.95 37.82 -1.23
N GLU A 714 14.83 36.63 -0.64
CA GLU A 714 15.92 35.70 -0.35
C GLU A 714 16.08 34.63 -1.45
N ASP A 715 15.90 35.01 -2.70
CA ASP A 715 16.00 34.12 -3.87
C ASP A 715 15.03 32.92 -3.81
N ASN A 716 13.84 33.10 -3.23
CA ASN A 716 12.83 32.08 -2.99
C ASN A 716 13.27 30.96 -2.03
N ILE A 717 14.34 31.13 -1.27
CA ILE A 717 14.85 30.19 -0.27
C ILE A 717 14.76 30.85 1.10
N GLY A 718 13.58 30.88 1.69
CA GLY A 718 13.40 31.45 3.03
C GLY A 718 13.42 30.38 4.12
N GLY A 719 13.95 30.72 5.30
CA GLY A 719 13.87 29.81 6.45
C GLY A 719 12.45 29.66 7.02
N HIS A 720 11.60 30.64 6.76
CA HIS A 720 10.22 30.73 7.27
C HIS A 720 9.16 30.33 6.25
N ALA A 721 9.46 30.38 4.94
CA ALA A 721 8.57 30.08 3.82
C ALA A 721 9.40 29.77 2.56
N GLY A 722 8.78 29.26 1.51
CA GLY A 722 9.42 29.00 0.21
C GLY A 722 9.55 27.52 -0.15
N LEU A 723 9.23 26.62 0.78
CA LEU A 723 9.22 25.20 0.49
C LEU A 723 7.94 24.80 -0.27
N PHE A 724 8.11 23.96 -1.29
CA PHE A 724 7.00 23.36 -2.04
C PHE A 724 7.02 21.86 -1.86
N SER A 725 5.85 21.22 -1.83
CA SER A 725 5.71 19.76 -1.78
C SER A 725 4.27 19.32 -2.03
N ASN A 726 4.07 18.00 -2.13
CA ASN A 726 2.75 17.35 -2.06
C ASN A 726 2.48 16.77 -0.66
N ALA A 727 1.25 16.28 -0.44
CA ALA A 727 0.85 15.75 0.87
C ALA A 727 1.63 14.51 1.29
N ASN A 728 1.96 13.61 0.36
CA ASN A 728 2.68 12.38 0.64
C ASN A 728 4.10 12.64 1.19
N ASP A 729 4.83 13.57 0.59
CA ASP A 729 6.19 13.87 1.03
C ASP A 729 6.22 14.66 2.35
N VAL A 730 5.19 15.52 2.59
CA VAL A 730 4.98 16.11 3.92
C VAL A 730 4.75 15.02 4.97
N ALA A 731 3.93 14.01 4.67
CA ALA A 731 3.67 12.90 5.60
C ALA A 731 4.93 12.09 5.93
N LYS A 732 5.88 11.91 4.99
CA LYS A 732 7.18 11.26 5.26
C LYS A 732 7.99 11.99 6.33
N MET A 733 8.04 13.33 6.23
CA MET A 733 8.71 14.15 7.24
C MET A 733 8.03 14.04 8.59
N MET A 734 6.69 14.10 8.63
CA MET A 734 5.94 13.96 9.89
C MET A 734 6.08 12.55 10.48
N GLN A 735 6.15 11.51 9.65
CA GLN A 735 6.41 10.15 10.09
C GLN A 735 7.82 9.98 10.68
N MET A 736 8.82 10.62 10.09
CA MET A 736 10.19 10.66 10.64
C MET A 736 10.18 11.28 12.05
N TYR A 737 9.42 12.36 12.27
CA TYR A 737 9.24 12.96 13.60
C TYR A 737 8.54 12.01 14.56
N LEU A 738 7.42 11.37 14.19
CA LEU A 738 6.71 10.38 15.03
C LEU A 738 7.61 9.19 15.39
N GLN A 739 8.54 8.82 14.52
CA GLN A 739 9.52 7.77 14.75
C GLN A 739 10.79 8.29 15.49
N ASN A 740 10.70 9.47 16.11
CA ASN A 740 11.78 10.07 16.88
C ASN A 740 13.10 10.19 16.07
N GLY A 741 12.98 10.70 14.84
CA GLY A 741 14.14 10.93 13.97
C GLY A 741 14.64 9.70 13.22
N TYR A 742 13.81 8.67 13.06
CA TYR A 742 14.15 7.48 12.28
C TYR A 742 13.21 7.30 11.09
N TYR A 743 13.72 7.01 9.90
CA TYR A 743 12.93 6.67 8.72
C TYR A 743 13.81 6.02 7.64
N GLY A 744 13.26 5.07 6.90
CA GLY A 744 13.93 4.47 5.75
C GLY A 744 15.24 3.73 6.06
N GLY A 745 15.42 3.24 7.30
CA GLY A 745 16.65 2.59 7.72
C GLY A 745 17.72 3.55 8.25
N LYS A 746 17.46 4.87 8.29
CA LYS A 746 18.39 5.94 8.67
C LYS A 746 17.90 6.69 9.91
N ARG A 747 18.84 7.04 10.79
CA ARG A 747 18.59 7.93 11.93
C ARG A 747 19.08 9.32 11.58
N TYR A 748 18.20 10.30 11.70
CA TYR A 748 18.45 11.71 11.37
C TYR A 748 18.84 12.51 12.61
N PHE A 749 18.23 12.18 13.76
CA PHE A 749 18.54 12.73 15.09
C PHE A 749 18.01 11.79 16.18
N SER A 750 18.41 12.02 17.44
CA SER A 750 18.03 11.18 18.58
C SER A 750 16.60 11.44 19.07
N LYS A 751 16.08 10.51 19.87
CA LYS A 751 14.79 10.67 20.57
C LYS A 751 14.86 11.83 21.57
N GLU A 752 15.99 12.01 22.21
CA GLU A 752 16.25 13.09 23.16
C GLU A 752 16.11 14.46 22.49
N THR A 753 16.63 14.60 21.27
CA THR A 753 16.46 15.81 20.45
C THR A 753 14.99 16.04 20.11
N MET A 754 14.26 15.00 19.67
CA MET A 754 12.82 15.15 19.42
C MET A 754 12.07 15.63 20.66
N ASN A 755 12.31 15.04 21.79
CA ASN A 755 11.70 15.42 23.06
C ASN A 755 12.02 16.86 23.44
N ALA A 756 13.30 17.29 23.32
CA ALA A 756 13.71 18.65 23.64
C ALA A 756 12.97 19.69 22.79
N PHE A 757 12.79 19.43 21.49
CA PHE A 757 12.11 20.37 20.59
C PHE A 757 10.57 20.29 20.69
N ASN A 758 9.99 19.15 21.05
CA ASN A 758 8.55 19.03 21.26
C ASN A 758 8.10 19.55 22.65
N THR A 759 9.02 19.77 23.57
CA THR A 759 8.70 20.24 24.93
C THR A 759 8.20 21.69 24.92
N CYS A 760 7.09 21.93 25.60
CA CYS A 760 6.56 23.27 25.84
C CYS A 760 7.20 23.89 27.08
N TYR A 761 8.27 24.66 26.90
CA TYR A 761 9.02 25.25 28.00
C TYR A 761 8.31 26.42 28.69
N TYR A 762 7.43 27.14 27.98
CA TYR A 762 6.77 28.35 28.44
C TYR A 762 5.25 28.20 28.52
N CYS A 763 4.74 26.96 28.64
CA CYS A 763 3.29 26.73 28.77
C CYS A 763 2.68 27.42 30.00
N LYS A 764 3.45 27.57 31.08
CA LYS A 764 3.02 28.28 32.29
C LYS A 764 2.88 29.80 32.09
N ASP A 765 3.52 30.32 31.05
CA ASP A 765 3.48 31.75 30.67
C ASP A 765 2.46 31.99 29.53
N ASP A 766 1.53 31.09 29.35
CA ASP A 766 0.53 31.12 28.30
C ASP A 766 1.12 31.09 26.88
N VAL A 767 2.28 30.41 26.70
CA VAL A 767 2.96 30.21 25.44
C VAL A 767 2.79 28.75 25.01
N ARG A 768 1.77 28.48 24.21
CA ARG A 768 1.42 27.15 23.71
C ARG A 768 2.32 26.78 22.51
N ARG A 769 3.62 26.60 22.74
CA ARG A 769 4.62 26.24 21.71
C ARG A 769 5.66 25.27 22.25
N GLY A 770 6.04 24.30 21.41
CA GLY A 770 7.34 23.66 21.52
C GLY A 770 8.43 24.58 20.98
N VAL A 771 9.62 24.06 20.81
CA VAL A 771 10.73 24.75 20.16
C VAL A 771 10.58 24.58 18.64
N GLY A 772 9.88 25.51 18.00
CA GLY A 772 9.55 25.50 16.59
C GLY A 772 8.17 24.91 16.24
N PHE A 773 7.74 23.88 16.94
CA PHE A 773 6.42 23.27 16.71
C PHE A 773 5.28 24.06 17.32
N ASP A 774 4.13 24.07 16.65
CA ASP A 774 2.84 24.45 17.26
C ASP A 774 2.32 23.30 18.12
N LYS A 775 1.63 23.63 19.23
CA LYS A 775 1.04 22.66 20.16
C LYS A 775 -0.47 22.83 20.22
N PRO A 776 -1.23 21.79 20.56
CA PRO A 776 -2.69 21.85 20.59
C PRO A 776 -3.20 22.79 21.70
N GLN A 777 -4.39 23.32 21.49
CA GLN A 777 -5.24 23.86 22.56
C GLN A 777 -6.24 22.77 22.93
N LEU A 778 -6.11 22.24 24.13
CA LEU A 778 -6.92 21.08 24.56
C LEU A 778 -8.33 21.48 24.97
N GLY A 779 -9.32 20.67 24.59
CA GLY A 779 -10.71 20.83 24.99
C GLY A 779 -11.48 21.95 24.29
N THR A 780 -10.82 22.71 23.41
CA THR A 780 -11.46 23.76 22.60
C THR A 780 -10.81 23.86 21.23
N VAL A 781 -11.61 24.29 20.23
CA VAL A 781 -11.09 24.53 18.89
C VAL A 781 -10.06 25.66 18.91
N GLY A 782 -8.92 25.40 18.26
CA GLY A 782 -7.81 26.33 18.13
C GLY A 782 -7.04 26.05 16.84
N PRO A 783 -5.72 25.77 16.91
CA PRO A 783 -4.98 25.28 15.75
C PRO A 783 -5.39 23.86 15.35
N THR A 784 -6.05 23.14 16.26
CA THR A 784 -6.61 21.79 16.12
C THR A 784 -8.06 21.76 16.58
N CYS A 785 -8.74 20.62 16.41
CA CYS A 785 -10.08 20.37 16.96
C CYS A 785 -10.17 20.49 18.49
N GLY A 786 -9.03 20.48 19.22
CA GLY A 786 -9.01 20.34 20.67
C GLY A 786 -9.15 18.89 21.16
N CYS A 787 -9.30 17.95 20.26
CA CYS A 787 -9.54 16.52 20.51
C CYS A 787 -8.26 15.64 20.42
N VAL A 788 -7.11 16.24 20.08
CA VAL A 788 -5.82 15.57 19.97
C VAL A 788 -5.07 15.52 21.29
N SER A 789 -4.02 14.71 21.40
CA SER A 789 -3.21 14.59 22.60
C SER A 789 -2.36 15.85 22.88
N ARG A 790 -1.94 16.00 24.12
CA ARG A 790 -1.03 17.09 24.55
C ARG A 790 0.32 17.02 23.83
N GLU A 791 0.78 15.81 23.55
CA GLU A 791 2.08 15.58 22.91
C GLU A 791 2.05 15.81 21.39
N SER A 792 0.87 16.01 20.82
CA SER A 792 0.72 16.31 19.41
C SER A 792 1.39 17.63 19.01
N PHE A 793 1.78 17.72 17.76
CA PHE A 793 2.53 18.86 17.22
C PHE A 793 2.28 19.04 15.72
N GLY A 794 2.49 20.25 15.24
CA GLY A 794 2.32 20.55 13.83
C GLY A 794 2.62 21.98 13.48
N HIS A 795 2.16 22.44 12.33
CA HIS A 795 2.18 23.83 11.90
C HIS A 795 1.19 24.08 10.77
N SER A 796 0.67 25.30 10.69
CA SER A 796 -0.16 25.77 9.58
C SER A 796 0.61 26.72 8.67
N GLY A 797 0.20 26.82 7.39
CA GLY A 797 0.74 27.75 6.41
C GLY A 797 -0.26 28.81 5.97
N PHE A 798 0.23 30.00 5.65
CA PHE A 798 -0.59 31.15 5.24
C PHE A 798 -1.40 30.86 3.98
N THR A 799 -0.84 30.10 3.05
CA THR A 799 -1.49 29.67 1.80
C THR A 799 -2.69 28.74 2.01
N GLY A 800 -2.97 28.34 3.25
CA GLY A 800 -4.09 27.47 3.63
C GLY A 800 -3.68 26.03 3.95
N THR A 801 -2.39 25.78 4.04
CA THR A 801 -1.82 24.45 4.35
C THR A 801 -1.80 24.16 5.86
N LEU A 802 -1.78 22.88 6.22
CA LEU A 802 -1.68 22.39 7.60
C LEU A 802 -1.04 21.00 7.59
N THR A 803 -0.19 20.72 8.59
CA THR A 803 0.17 19.36 8.95
C THR A 803 0.19 19.21 10.46
N TRP A 804 -0.27 18.05 10.94
CA TRP A 804 -0.32 17.73 12.36
C TRP A 804 -0.03 16.26 12.59
N ALA A 805 0.72 15.96 13.65
CA ALA A 805 1.04 14.60 14.06
C ALA A 805 0.76 14.40 15.54
N ASP A 806 0.15 13.28 15.90
CA ASP A 806 -0.15 12.92 17.27
C ASP A 806 0.56 11.60 17.64
N PRO A 807 1.53 11.63 18.56
CA PRO A 807 2.26 10.44 19.00
C PRO A 807 1.40 9.42 19.75
N GLU A 808 0.30 9.83 20.41
CA GLU A 808 -0.56 8.92 21.18
C GLU A 808 -1.50 8.12 20.30
N SER A 809 -2.16 8.76 19.34
CA SER A 809 -3.05 8.10 18.37
C SER A 809 -2.30 7.51 17.17
N GLY A 810 -1.05 7.92 16.96
CA GLY A 810 -0.26 7.59 15.78
C GLY A 810 -0.74 8.22 14.48
N ILE A 811 -1.61 9.25 14.57
CA ILE A 811 -2.22 9.91 13.43
C ILE A 811 -1.33 11.01 12.87
N ILE A 812 -1.23 11.06 11.54
CA ILE A 812 -0.71 12.19 10.77
C ILE A 812 -1.85 12.71 9.90
N TYR A 813 -2.06 14.02 9.95
CA TYR A 813 -2.99 14.74 9.10
C TYR A 813 -2.25 15.79 8.29
N VAL A 814 -2.44 15.78 6.97
CA VAL A 814 -1.92 16.78 6.03
C VAL A 814 -3.07 17.35 5.22
N PHE A 815 -3.16 18.67 5.17
CA PHE A 815 -4.12 19.43 4.36
C PHE A 815 -3.35 20.47 3.55
N LEU A 816 -3.42 20.41 2.24
CA LEU A 816 -2.81 21.39 1.33
C LEU A 816 -3.89 22.07 0.51
N SER A 817 -3.82 23.39 0.42
CA SER A 817 -4.68 24.19 -0.44
C SER A 817 -3.97 25.48 -0.88
N ASN A 818 -4.54 26.15 -1.86
CA ASN A 818 -4.11 27.49 -2.28
C ASN A 818 -5.23 28.53 -2.03
N ARG A 819 -5.67 28.64 -0.77
CA ARG A 819 -6.75 29.58 -0.38
C ARG A 819 -6.47 31.03 -0.77
N THR A 820 -5.20 31.40 -0.88
CA THR A 820 -4.74 32.73 -1.28
C THR A 820 -4.99 33.05 -2.76
N PHE A 821 -5.36 32.07 -3.57
CA PHE A 821 -5.73 32.30 -4.95
C PHE A 821 -7.22 32.67 -5.10
N PRO A 822 -7.59 33.72 -5.85
CA PRO A 822 -6.71 34.65 -6.55
C PRO A 822 -6.17 35.78 -5.66
N THR A 823 -6.67 35.93 -4.42
CA THR A 823 -6.25 36.97 -3.48
C THR A 823 -6.11 36.44 -2.06
N ALA A 824 -5.07 36.88 -1.36
CA ALA A 824 -4.85 36.57 0.05
C ALA A 824 -5.94 37.14 1.00
N ASP A 825 -6.79 38.08 0.54
CA ASP A 825 -7.92 38.63 1.29
C ASP A 825 -9.02 37.60 1.54
N ASN A 826 -9.03 36.48 0.81
CA ASN A 826 -9.94 35.37 1.06
C ASN A 826 -9.64 34.72 2.42
N ARG A 827 -10.46 35.03 3.43
CA ARG A 827 -10.34 34.51 4.81
C ARG A 827 -11.33 33.39 5.13
N LYS A 828 -12.16 32.95 4.19
CA LYS A 828 -13.22 31.99 4.43
C LYS A 828 -12.70 30.66 5.04
N LEU A 829 -11.60 30.11 4.52
CA LEU A 829 -11.00 28.92 5.10
C LEU A 829 -10.56 29.11 6.57
N ILE A 830 -10.11 30.30 6.94
CA ILE A 830 -9.64 30.58 8.30
C ILE A 830 -10.82 30.74 9.26
N SER A 831 -11.92 31.38 8.79
CA SER A 831 -13.10 31.67 9.61
C SER A 831 -14.10 30.52 9.71
N SER A 832 -13.97 29.48 8.86
CA SER A 832 -14.90 28.32 8.79
C SER A 832 -14.52 27.16 9.68
N ASP A 833 -13.34 27.18 10.30
CA ASP A 833 -12.76 26.05 11.04
C ASP A 833 -12.72 24.73 10.26
N LEU A 834 -12.76 24.80 8.90
CA LEU A 834 -12.85 23.60 8.04
C LEU A 834 -11.72 22.60 8.33
N ARG A 835 -10.49 23.08 8.50
CA ARG A 835 -9.33 22.19 8.74
C ARG A 835 -9.44 21.46 10.08
N THR A 836 -9.96 22.10 11.10
CA THR A 836 -10.18 21.50 12.43
C THR A 836 -11.40 20.59 12.44
N ARG A 837 -12.43 20.89 11.66
CA ARG A 837 -13.59 20.01 11.46
C ARG A 837 -13.19 18.73 10.72
N ILE A 838 -12.29 18.81 9.71
CA ILE A 838 -11.71 17.63 9.08
C ILE A 838 -10.91 16.81 10.10
N GLN A 839 -10.14 17.45 10.96
CA GLN A 839 -9.40 16.75 12.01
C GLN A 839 -10.34 16.05 13.00
N GLU A 840 -11.45 16.64 13.35
CA GLU A 840 -12.48 16.04 14.20
C GLU A 840 -13.09 14.78 13.55
N VAL A 841 -13.39 14.83 12.24
CA VAL A 841 -13.81 13.64 11.48
C VAL A 841 -12.76 12.53 11.56
N ILE A 842 -11.47 12.86 11.41
CA ILE A 842 -10.38 11.91 11.48
C ILE A 842 -10.30 11.23 12.86
N GLU A 843 -10.39 12.02 13.94
CA GLU A 843 -10.34 11.48 15.31
C GLU A 843 -11.59 10.66 15.65
N ASN A 844 -12.78 11.06 15.17
CA ASN A 844 -14.02 10.30 15.35
C ASN A 844 -14.05 8.98 14.57
N ALA A 845 -13.30 8.89 13.47
CA ALA A 845 -13.19 7.66 12.69
C ALA A 845 -12.38 6.55 13.40
N VAL A 846 -11.72 6.86 14.51
CA VAL A 846 -10.99 5.84 15.31
C VAL A 846 -11.99 4.92 15.99
N ILE A 847 -11.94 3.63 15.64
CA ILE A 847 -12.75 2.58 16.27
C ILE A 847 -12.17 2.31 17.67
N PRO A 848 -13.01 2.38 18.75
CA PRO A 848 -12.56 2.20 20.14
C PRO A 848 -11.92 0.86 20.44
#